data_545370a6c7da1f868498e30c9e0f2f8a
#
_entry.id   545370a6c7da1f868498e30c9e0f2f8a
#
_cell.length_a   1.000
_cell.length_b   1.000
_cell.length_c   1.000
_cell.angle_alpha   90.00
_cell.angle_beta   90.00
_cell.angle_gamma   90.00
#
_symmetry.space_group_name_H-M   'P 1'
#
loop_
_entity.id
_entity.type
_entity.pdbx_description
1 polymer ?
#
loop_
_entity_poly.entity_id
_entity_poly.type
_entity_poly.pdbx_seq_one_letter_code
_entity_poly.pdbx_strand_id
1 'polypeptide(L)'
;MYGAIFSRFLLDLRTKYKYMKLNFCGASCRIVLSALLFCVLLGKTESVFAQYGFPKSLRVASYNIRHGEGLDGKLDFRRISQSLERLRPDVIALQEVDSATTRTGGRYGLGEMADEMRYYATYGAAIDFHGGKYGVGILSRQRPLDVKRYALPGREEARTLLVTEFKDYVFACTHLSLTDEDRAASLPIIEKVASAYSKPFIIAGDWNDTPKSAFINALSKKFQICTKTSVATFPADKPDSCLDYIAVYKRNGDVVRPGNADKNWASYRPYVNEAAVVRSASVVADAVSSDHRPVFTEILLPTPVNKLLTTKPYLQLATPTSMNVMFQTNSVCHCWVEYGTDSLHTQRARTLLDGQEVCFDIENNIKLNNLKPATRYYYRVCCMELLKKGGYDAHFGSDTLRTKFYSFRTPSDKMEDFTCVIFNDLHDNAACYNHLRSLVKDVDYDFVIFNGDCLAEPNNRNHAIRLIHSLADSINGAEKPIIFLRGNHEIRNHYSAGMHSLIGYYNNKTYSSFTRGNTRFVLLDCGEDKPDSIPVYAGLNDFTQLRLDQLDFLKKELKSKEFKSAKNRVLISHIPVFGDPERYKPCAEIWGPVLKGAPFNIAVAAHTHSAKFYPQGIDGCKFPVLVGGGPSFKSGTVTVITCKDGKLSMKVLSSNPKTRWTMDLK
;
A
#
# COMPACT_ATOMS: atom_id res chain seq x y z
N MET A 1 18.17 -27.81 -4.84
CA MET A 1 18.33 -26.94 -3.68
C MET A 1 17.07 -26.87 -2.79
N TYR A 2 15.87 -26.95 -3.35
CA TYR A 2 14.60 -26.95 -2.57
C TYR A 2 14.32 -28.24 -1.77
N GLY A 3 14.83 -29.40 -2.17
CA GLY A 3 14.60 -30.65 -1.47
C GLY A 3 15.31 -30.79 -0.11
N ALA A 4 16.47 -30.15 0.05
CA ALA A 4 17.25 -30.22 1.30
C ALA A 4 16.68 -29.32 2.42
N ILE A 5 16.05 -28.20 2.04
CA ILE A 5 15.39 -27.28 2.99
C ILE A 5 14.09 -27.91 3.51
N PHE A 6 13.36 -28.60 2.66
CA PHE A 6 12.12 -29.28 3.03
C PHE A 6 12.36 -30.48 3.97
N SER A 7 13.45 -31.22 3.76
CA SER A 7 13.87 -32.33 4.61
C SER A 7 14.27 -31.87 6.02
N ARG A 8 14.97 -30.73 6.13
CA ARG A 8 15.37 -30.14 7.42
C ARG A 8 14.18 -29.60 8.21
N PHE A 9 13.22 -29.00 7.53
CA PHE A 9 11.98 -28.47 8.14
C PHE A 9 11.10 -29.59 8.70
N LEU A 10 11.01 -30.73 8.00
CA LEU A 10 10.30 -31.90 8.47
C LEU A 10 11.00 -32.58 9.66
N LEU A 11 12.33 -32.53 9.73
CA LEU A 11 13.10 -33.07 10.86
C LEU A 11 12.90 -32.23 12.14
N ASP A 12 12.84 -30.88 12.01
CA ASP A 12 12.62 -29.96 13.13
C ASP A 12 11.19 -30.08 13.70
N LEU A 13 10.21 -30.29 12.84
CA LEU A 13 8.84 -30.61 13.26
C LEU A 13 8.73 -31.92 14.01
N ARG A 14 9.45 -32.98 13.57
CA ARG A 14 9.48 -34.27 14.28
C ARG A 14 10.07 -34.14 15.67
N THR A 15 11.06 -33.29 15.87
CA THR A 15 11.73 -33.11 17.17
C THR A 15 10.85 -32.33 18.15
N LYS A 16 10.11 -31.31 17.68
CA LYS A 16 9.17 -30.57 18.52
C LYS A 16 7.91 -31.37 18.92
N TYR A 17 7.47 -32.30 18.07
CA TYR A 17 6.31 -33.17 18.38
C TYR A 17 6.61 -34.29 19.34
N LYS A 18 7.87 -34.59 19.61
CA LYS A 18 8.26 -35.69 20.55
C LYS A 18 7.97 -35.36 22.02
N TYR A 19 7.68 -34.10 22.35
CA TYR A 19 7.39 -33.65 23.71
C TYR A 19 5.90 -33.37 24.02
N MET A 20 5.03 -33.49 23.02
CA MET A 20 3.58 -33.41 23.27
C MET A 20 2.96 -34.83 23.30
N LYS A 21 2.82 -35.38 24.49
CA LYS A 21 1.99 -36.58 24.74
C LYS A 21 0.52 -36.22 24.61
N LEU A 22 -0.03 -36.35 23.42
CA LEU A 22 -1.48 -36.41 23.20
C LEU A 22 -1.82 -37.75 22.58
N ASN A 23 -2.48 -38.59 23.37
CA ASN A 23 -3.05 -39.88 22.92
C ASN A 23 -4.22 -39.57 21.99
N PHE A 24 -4.00 -39.64 20.68
CA PHE A 24 -5.08 -39.64 19.68
C PHE A 24 -5.02 -40.89 18.82
N CYS A 25 -6.14 -41.55 18.79
CA CYS A 25 -6.39 -42.80 18.08
C CYS A 25 -6.58 -42.52 16.57
N GLY A 26 -5.92 -43.32 15.71
CA GLY A 26 -6.32 -43.57 14.33
C GLY A 26 -5.62 -42.74 13.23
N ALA A 27 -5.24 -43.44 12.17
CA ALA A 27 -4.59 -42.90 10.94
C ALA A 27 -5.41 -41.81 10.22
N SER A 28 -6.73 -41.88 10.33
CA SER A 28 -7.65 -40.92 9.69
C SER A 28 -7.53 -39.49 10.23
N CYS A 29 -7.22 -39.33 11.53
CA CYS A 29 -7.04 -37.99 12.13
C CYS A 29 -5.74 -37.30 11.68
N ARG A 30 -4.72 -38.05 11.34
CA ARG A 30 -3.44 -37.51 10.84
C ARG A 30 -3.56 -36.95 9.42
N ILE A 31 -4.38 -37.58 8.58
CA ILE A 31 -4.63 -37.11 7.20
C ILE A 31 -5.45 -35.81 7.22
N VAL A 32 -6.46 -35.73 8.09
CA VAL A 32 -7.30 -34.53 8.22
C VAL A 32 -6.48 -33.35 8.79
N LEU A 33 -5.62 -33.58 9.77
CA LEU A 33 -4.77 -32.53 10.35
C LEU A 33 -3.70 -32.05 9.34
N SER A 34 -3.14 -32.95 8.55
CA SER A 34 -2.19 -32.63 7.48
C SER A 34 -2.87 -31.90 6.33
N ALA A 35 -4.10 -32.27 5.98
CA ALA A 35 -4.90 -31.55 4.97
C ALA A 35 -5.32 -30.16 5.45
N LEU A 36 -5.73 -30.01 6.71
CA LEU A 36 -6.03 -28.69 7.31
C LEU A 36 -4.79 -27.79 7.39
N LEU A 37 -3.63 -28.34 7.76
CA LEU A 37 -2.36 -27.58 7.79
C LEU A 37 -1.93 -27.17 6.37
N PHE A 38 -2.17 -28.03 5.37
CA PHE A 38 -1.89 -27.75 3.96
C PHE A 38 -2.85 -26.70 3.38
N CYS A 39 -4.14 -26.73 3.76
CA CYS A 39 -5.11 -25.69 3.39
C CYS A 39 -4.81 -24.34 4.06
N VAL A 40 -4.34 -24.32 5.32
CA VAL A 40 -3.91 -23.11 6.00
C VAL A 40 -2.62 -22.53 5.39
N LEU A 41 -1.72 -23.37 4.90
CA LEU A 41 -0.51 -22.95 4.18
C LEU A 41 -0.83 -22.44 2.76
N LEU A 42 -1.78 -23.06 2.04
CA LEU A 42 -2.23 -22.60 0.73
C LEU A 42 -3.05 -21.31 0.83
N GLY A 43 -3.91 -21.17 1.85
CA GLY A 43 -4.65 -19.93 2.10
C GLY A 43 -3.76 -18.71 2.47
N LYS A 44 -2.53 -18.96 2.92
CA LYS A 44 -1.54 -17.90 3.18
C LYS A 44 -0.70 -17.53 1.96
N THR A 45 -0.62 -18.37 0.93
CA THR A 45 0.18 -18.08 -0.27
C THR A 45 -0.53 -17.11 -1.23
N GLU A 46 -1.86 -17.05 -1.24
CA GLU A 46 -2.57 -16.02 -2.02
C GLU A 46 -2.44 -14.60 -1.42
N SER A 47 -2.16 -14.48 -0.12
CA SER A 47 -1.98 -13.17 0.54
C SER A 47 -0.61 -12.52 0.24
N VAL A 48 0.38 -13.26 -0.21
CA VAL A 48 1.74 -12.74 -0.45
C VAL A 48 1.82 -11.94 -1.75
N PHE A 49 1.05 -12.29 -2.78
CA PHE A 49 1.01 -11.53 -4.05
C PHE A 49 0.06 -10.32 -4.04
N ALA A 50 -0.90 -10.27 -3.11
CA ALA A 50 -1.75 -9.08 -2.92
C ALA A 50 -1.03 -7.91 -2.20
N GLN A 51 0.23 -8.09 -1.85
CA GLN A 51 1.02 -7.16 -1.02
C GLN A 51 1.82 -6.13 -1.82
N TYR A 52 1.90 -6.26 -3.13
CA TYR A 52 2.69 -5.36 -3.97
C TYR A 52 1.78 -4.54 -4.88
N GLY A 53 1.05 -3.57 -4.38
CA GLY A 53 0.46 -2.42 -5.06
C GLY A 53 0.27 -2.43 -6.58
N PHE A 54 0.02 -3.60 -7.18
CA PHE A 54 -0.29 -3.71 -8.60
C PHE A 54 -1.79 -3.60 -8.83
N PRO A 55 -2.22 -2.97 -9.92
CA PRO A 55 -3.61 -2.91 -10.31
C PRO A 55 -4.24 -4.31 -10.33
N LYS A 56 -5.45 -4.45 -9.81
CA LYS A 56 -6.15 -5.73 -9.81
C LYS A 56 -6.45 -6.18 -11.23
N SER A 57 -5.99 -7.38 -11.59
CA SER A 57 -6.39 -8.05 -12.82
C SER A 57 -7.73 -8.73 -12.60
N LEU A 58 -8.67 -8.54 -13.52
CA LEU A 58 -9.96 -9.20 -13.58
C LEU A 58 -10.11 -9.89 -14.94
N ARG A 59 -10.40 -11.17 -14.92
CA ARG A 59 -10.61 -12.04 -16.10
C ARG A 59 -12.09 -12.20 -16.33
N VAL A 60 -12.59 -11.66 -17.43
CA VAL A 60 -14.02 -11.57 -17.77
C VAL A 60 -14.30 -12.34 -19.04
N ALA A 61 -15.36 -13.14 -19.05
CA ALA A 61 -15.88 -13.77 -20.27
C ALA A 61 -17.34 -13.40 -20.50
N SER A 62 -17.79 -13.44 -21.75
CA SER A 62 -19.21 -13.41 -22.14
C SER A 62 -19.47 -14.46 -23.19
N TYR A 63 -20.60 -15.14 -23.09
CA TYR A 63 -20.99 -16.20 -24.01
C TYR A 63 -22.51 -16.31 -24.13
N ASN A 64 -23.06 -16.09 -25.32
CA ASN A 64 -24.40 -16.50 -25.65
C ASN A 64 -24.38 -18.02 -25.88
N ILE A 65 -25.09 -18.77 -25.03
CA ILE A 65 -25.01 -20.24 -24.99
C ILE A 65 -26.15 -20.96 -25.72
N ARG A 66 -27.05 -20.23 -26.38
CA ARG A 66 -28.16 -20.80 -27.11
C ARG A 66 -28.88 -21.89 -26.32
N HIS A 67 -29.34 -21.56 -25.11
CA HIS A 67 -29.97 -22.49 -24.13
C HIS A 67 -29.18 -23.81 -23.86
N GLY A 68 -27.94 -23.90 -24.25
CA GLY A 68 -27.08 -25.08 -24.10
C GLY A 68 -27.00 -26.00 -25.30
N GLU A 69 -27.73 -25.67 -26.39
CA GLU A 69 -27.72 -26.45 -27.63
C GLU A 69 -26.65 -25.98 -28.60
N GLY A 70 -25.76 -26.90 -28.95
CA GLY A 70 -24.71 -26.66 -29.93
C GLY A 70 -25.21 -26.70 -31.37
N LEU A 71 -24.36 -26.32 -32.33
CA LEU A 71 -24.66 -26.43 -33.77
C LEU A 71 -24.82 -27.88 -34.25
N ASP A 72 -24.44 -28.87 -33.45
CA ASP A 72 -24.67 -30.28 -33.66
C ASP A 72 -26.07 -30.77 -33.13
N GLY A 73 -26.90 -29.85 -32.65
CA GLY A 73 -28.21 -30.13 -32.09
C GLY A 73 -28.19 -30.85 -30.73
N LYS A 74 -27.04 -30.88 -30.06
CA LYS A 74 -26.90 -31.54 -28.74
C LYS A 74 -26.95 -30.54 -27.61
N LEU A 75 -27.76 -30.80 -26.60
CA LEU A 75 -27.82 -30.06 -25.36
C LEU A 75 -26.65 -30.51 -24.42
N ASP A 76 -25.58 -29.73 -24.31
CA ASP A 76 -24.37 -30.11 -23.56
C ASP A 76 -23.76 -28.95 -22.79
N PHE A 77 -24.22 -28.74 -21.55
CA PHE A 77 -23.71 -27.69 -20.66
C PHE A 77 -22.27 -27.96 -20.22
N ARG A 78 -21.85 -29.22 -20.16
CA ARG A 78 -20.46 -29.58 -19.77
C ARG A 78 -19.46 -29.13 -20.82
N ARG A 79 -19.77 -29.29 -22.09
CA ARG A 79 -18.90 -28.80 -23.19
C ARG A 79 -18.73 -27.29 -23.14
N ILE A 80 -19.78 -26.54 -22.84
CA ILE A 80 -19.76 -25.11 -22.67
C ILE A 80 -18.85 -24.73 -21.46
N SER A 81 -19.05 -25.42 -20.32
CA SER A 81 -18.21 -25.21 -19.12
C SER A 81 -16.73 -25.43 -19.42
N GLN A 82 -16.37 -26.49 -20.11
CA GLN A 82 -14.98 -26.82 -20.48
C GLN A 82 -14.34 -25.78 -21.42
N SER A 83 -15.13 -25.21 -22.33
CA SER A 83 -14.67 -24.13 -23.19
C SER A 83 -14.31 -22.87 -22.38
N LEU A 84 -15.12 -22.54 -21.37
CA LEU A 84 -14.94 -21.39 -20.48
C LEU A 84 -13.84 -21.62 -19.44
N GLU A 85 -13.73 -22.81 -18.86
CA GLU A 85 -12.72 -23.12 -17.81
C GLU A 85 -11.28 -22.90 -18.29
N ARG A 86 -10.98 -23.16 -19.56
CA ARG A 86 -9.65 -22.93 -20.16
C ARG A 86 -9.21 -21.48 -20.07
N LEU A 87 -10.17 -20.56 -20.02
CA LEU A 87 -9.94 -19.12 -19.90
C LEU A 87 -9.70 -18.69 -18.44
N ARG A 88 -10.04 -19.54 -17.46
CA ARG A 88 -9.99 -19.24 -16.01
C ARG A 88 -10.59 -17.87 -15.66
N PRO A 89 -11.80 -17.55 -16.10
CA PRO A 89 -12.41 -16.25 -15.81
C PRO A 89 -12.72 -16.09 -14.33
N ASP A 90 -12.77 -14.87 -13.83
CA ASP A 90 -13.25 -14.55 -12.49
C ASP A 90 -14.76 -14.38 -12.47
N VAL A 91 -15.32 -13.93 -13.60
CA VAL A 91 -16.74 -13.70 -13.79
C VAL A 91 -17.12 -13.91 -15.26
N ILE A 92 -18.32 -14.46 -15.49
CA ILE A 92 -18.83 -14.83 -16.81
C ILE A 92 -20.26 -14.30 -16.95
N ALA A 93 -20.55 -13.64 -18.06
CA ALA A 93 -21.89 -13.30 -18.51
C ALA A 93 -22.38 -14.36 -19.49
N LEU A 94 -23.59 -14.88 -19.28
CA LEU A 94 -24.23 -15.87 -20.14
C LEU A 94 -25.55 -15.32 -20.64
N GLN A 95 -25.80 -15.43 -21.94
CA GLN A 95 -27.04 -15.04 -22.58
C GLN A 95 -27.75 -16.29 -23.07
N GLU A 96 -29.04 -16.15 -23.32
CA GLU A 96 -29.95 -17.23 -23.72
C GLU A 96 -29.95 -18.39 -22.73
N VAL A 97 -30.11 -18.06 -21.46
CA VAL A 97 -30.13 -19.06 -20.37
C VAL A 97 -31.55 -19.49 -20.05
N ASP A 98 -31.83 -20.77 -20.26
CA ASP A 98 -33.07 -21.41 -19.83
C ASP A 98 -33.00 -21.86 -18.36
N SER A 99 -34.12 -21.78 -17.68
CA SER A 99 -34.33 -22.37 -16.36
C SER A 99 -35.61 -23.21 -16.36
N ALA A 100 -35.44 -24.52 -16.30
CA ALA A 100 -36.51 -25.52 -16.22
C ALA A 100 -37.53 -25.45 -17.38
N THR A 101 -37.10 -25.09 -18.59
CA THR A 101 -37.98 -25.10 -19.79
C THR A 101 -38.12 -26.51 -20.35
N THR A 102 -39.21 -26.76 -21.08
CA THR A 102 -39.44 -28.06 -21.72
C THR A 102 -38.40 -28.37 -22.79
N ARG A 103 -37.89 -27.36 -23.54
CA ARG A 103 -36.86 -27.58 -24.58
C ARG A 103 -35.51 -28.03 -23.99
N THR A 104 -35.25 -27.71 -22.74
CA THR A 104 -34.03 -28.20 -22.02
C THR A 104 -34.32 -29.41 -21.14
N GLY A 105 -35.51 -30.04 -21.29
CA GLY A 105 -35.89 -31.20 -20.50
C GLY A 105 -36.09 -30.91 -19.01
N GLY A 106 -36.47 -29.68 -18.66
CA GLY A 106 -36.61 -29.23 -17.26
C GLY A 106 -35.32 -28.97 -16.52
N ARG A 107 -34.18 -28.96 -17.23
CA ARG A 107 -32.83 -28.73 -16.61
C ARG A 107 -32.60 -27.28 -16.25
N TYR A 108 -31.81 -27.08 -15.20
CA TYR A 108 -31.26 -25.77 -14.81
C TYR A 108 -29.79 -25.73 -15.19
N GLY A 109 -29.51 -25.48 -16.47
CA GLY A 109 -28.17 -25.56 -17.05
C GLY A 109 -27.16 -24.61 -16.39
N LEU A 110 -27.57 -23.40 -15.95
CA LEU A 110 -26.71 -22.48 -15.23
C LEU A 110 -26.18 -23.07 -13.91
N GLY A 111 -27.01 -23.80 -13.17
CA GLY A 111 -26.62 -24.52 -11.95
C GLY A 111 -25.63 -25.65 -12.24
N GLU A 112 -25.90 -26.43 -13.28
CA GLU A 112 -25.00 -27.53 -13.68
C GLU A 112 -23.60 -26.99 -14.07
N MET A 113 -23.55 -25.90 -14.83
CA MET A 113 -22.27 -25.23 -15.17
C MET A 113 -21.57 -24.66 -13.93
N ALA A 114 -22.34 -24.09 -12.99
CA ALA A 114 -21.79 -23.57 -11.74
C ALA A 114 -21.14 -24.67 -10.89
N ASP A 115 -21.80 -25.83 -10.78
CA ASP A 115 -21.30 -26.98 -10.04
C ASP A 115 -20.04 -27.55 -10.69
N GLU A 116 -20.02 -27.74 -12.02
CA GLU A 116 -18.86 -28.25 -12.77
C GLU A 116 -17.65 -27.32 -12.59
N MET A 117 -17.84 -26.00 -12.75
CA MET A 117 -16.77 -25.00 -12.67
C MET A 117 -16.44 -24.56 -11.25
N ARG A 118 -17.24 -24.94 -10.24
CA ARG A 118 -17.15 -24.47 -8.83
C ARG A 118 -17.29 -22.95 -8.73
N TYR A 119 -18.33 -22.43 -9.39
CA TYR A 119 -18.68 -21.02 -9.38
C TYR A 119 -20.02 -20.80 -8.66
N TYR A 120 -20.31 -19.57 -8.32
CA TYR A 120 -21.63 -19.13 -7.87
C TYR A 120 -22.48 -18.78 -9.07
N ALA A 121 -23.70 -19.31 -9.14
CA ALA A 121 -24.69 -18.99 -10.15
C ALA A 121 -25.62 -17.87 -9.71
N THR A 122 -25.88 -16.91 -10.58
CA THR A 122 -26.86 -15.86 -10.40
C THR A 122 -27.71 -15.78 -11.67
N TYR A 123 -29.03 -15.99 -11.55
CA TYR A 123 -29.94 -16.02 -12.67
C TYR A 123 -30.80 -14.75 -12.74
N GLY A 124 -31.01 -14.22 -13.94
CA GLY A 124 -31.87 -13.07 -14.24
C GLY A 124 -32.95 -13.45 -15.29
N ALA A 125 -34.13 -13.85 -14.86
CA ALA A 125 -35.22 -14.11 -15.78
C ALA A 125 -35.67 -12.84 -16.50
N ALA A 126 -35.86 -12.91 -17.80
CA ALA A 126 -36.47 -11.87 -18.62
C ALA A 126 -37.94 -12.17 -18.89
N ILE A 127 -38.29 -13.42 -19.26
CA ILE A 127 -39.65 -13.87 -19.59
C ILE A 127 -39.96 -15.25 -19.01
N ASP A 128 -41.23 -15.55 -18.89
CA ASP A 128 -41.74 -16.93 -18.76
C ASP A 128 -41.69 -17.59 -20.14
N PHE A 129 -41.17 -18.80 -20.24
CA PHE A 129 -40.95 -19.46 -21.52
C PHE A 129 -41.02 -20.97 -21.38
N HIS A 130 -41.86 -21.61 -22.21
CA HIS A 130 -42.01 -23.07 -22.32
C HIS A 130 -42.07 -23.80 -20.97
N GLY A 131 -42.91 -23.33 -20.05
CA GLY A 131 -43.11 -23.92 -18.73
C GLY A 131 -42.05 -23.61 -17.67
N GLY A 132 -41.01 -22.91 -18.08
CA GLY A 132 -39.94 -22.41 -17.22
C GLY A 132 -39.67 -20.92 -17.43
N LYS A 133 -38.41 -20.51 -17.37
CA LYS A 133 -38.00 -19.12 -17.57
C LYS A 133 -36.83 -19.04 -18.53
N TYR A 134 -36.71 -17.91 -19.22
CA TYR A 134 -35.61 -17.58 -20.11
C TYR A 134 -35.04 -16.20 -19.76
N GLY A 135 -33.73 -16.03 -19.91
CA GLY A 135 -33.06 -14.78 -19.58
C GLY A 135 -31.55 -14.85 -19.66
N VAL A 136 -30.87 -14.27 -18.67
CA VAL A 136 -29.42 -14.20 -18.62
C VAL A 136 -28.86 -14.78 -17.31
N GLY A 137 -27.60 -15.17 -17.31
CA GLY A 137 -26.93 -15.74 -16.15
C GLY A 137 -25.58 -15.10 -15.89
N ILE A 138 -25.13 -15.11 -14.64
CA ILE A 138 -23.78 -14.77 -14.24
C ILE A 138 -23.20 -15.92 -13.46
N LEU A 139 -22.00 -16.38 -13.86
CA LEU A 139 -21.17 -17.29 -13.07
C LEU A 139 -19.98 -16.50 -12.51
N SER A 140 -19.67 -16.69 -11.22
CA SER A 140 -18.60 -15.95 -10.58
C SER A 140 -17.84 -16.80 -9.56
N ARG A 141 -16.50 -16.58 -9.45
CA ARG A 141 -15.67 -17.22 -8.42
C ARG A 141 -15.97 -16.71 -7.01
N GLN A 142 -16.39 -15.45 -6.90
CA GLN A 142 -16.75 -14.83 -5.64
C GLN A 142 -18.28 -14.80 -5.49
N ARG A 143 -18.76 -15.01 -4.28
CA ARG A 143 -20.17 -14.83 -3.97
C ARG A 143 -20.55 -13.34 -4.12
N PRO A 144 -21.61 -13.00 -4.88
CA PRO A 144 -22.11 -11.64 -4.93
C PRO A 144 -22.52 -11.12 -3.54
N LEU A 145 -22.26 -9.84 -3.29
CA LEU A 145 -22.71 -9.13 -2.07
C LEU A 145 -24.17 -8.67 -2.23
N ASP A 146 -24.55 -8.28 -3.46
CA ASP A 146 -25.89 -7.83 -3.80
C ASP A 146 -26.22 -8.22 -5.24
N VAL A 147 -27.51 -8.44 -5.52
CA VAL A 147 -28.01 -8.80 -6.84
C VAL A 147 -29.23 -7.95 -7.15
N LYS A 148 -29.21 -7.27 -8.29
CA LYS A 148 -30.35 -6.47 -8.79
C LYS A 148 -30.68 -6.83 -10.22
N ARG A 149 -31.95 -6.62 -10.60
CA ARG A 149 -32.42 -6.84 -11.94
C ARG A 149 -33.24 -5.63 -12.39
N TYR A 150 -32.96 -5.17 -13.60
CA TYR A 150 -33.67 -4.05 -14.22
C TYR A 150 -34.25 -4.49 -15.54
N ALA A 151 -35.53 -4.15 -15.81
CA ALA A 151 -36.13 -4.37 -17.09
C ALA A 151 -35.50 -3.46 -18.15
N LEU A 152 -35.25 -4.01 -19.33
CA LEU A 152 -34.83 -3.27 -20.50
C LEU A 152 -35.88 -3.38 -21.61
N PRO A 153 -35.98 -2.39 -22.52
CA PRO A 153 -36.82 -2.45 -23.69
C PRO A 153 -36.54 -3.66 -24.59
N GLY A 154 -37.58 -4.25 -25.11
CA GLY A 154 -37.52 -5.36 -26.06
C GLY A 154 -38.96 -5.68 -26.53
N ARG A 155 -39.33 -5.15 -27.71
CA ARG A 155 -40.68 -5.33 -28.29
C ARG A 155 -40.90 -6.73 -28.83
N GLU A 156 -39.85 -7.39 -29.30
CA GLU A 156 -39.87 -8.77 -29.72
C GLU A 156 -39.87 -9.73 -28.54
N GLU A 157 -39.14 -9.38 -27.49
CA GLU A 157 -38.95 -10.16 -26.28
C GLU A 157 -38.47 -9.25 -25.16
N ALA A 158 -39.06 -9.32 -23.99
CA ALA A 158 -38.62 -8.50 -22.86
C ALA A 158 -37.18 -8.81 -22.49
N ARG A 159 -36.39 -7.77 -22.28
CA ARG A 159 -34.95 -7.85 -21.95
C ARG A 159 -34.70 -7.50 -20.50
N THR A 160 -33.53 -7.92 -20.00
CA THR A 160 -33.15 -7.68 -18.61
C THR A 160 -31.68 -7.33 -18.49
N LEU A 161 -31.37 -6.46 -17.54
CA LEU A 161 -30.03 -6.20 -17.06
C LEU A 161 -29.89 -6.84 -15.67
N LEU A 162 -29.10 -7.90 -15.57
CA LEU A 162 -28.76 -8.57 -14.32
C LEU A 162 -27.46 -7.94 -13.78
N VAL A 163 -27.50 -7.41 -12.56
CA VAL A 163 -26.37 -6.72 -11.92
C VAL A 163 -25.97 -7.42 -10.63
N THR A 164 -24.71 -7.77 -10.51
CA THR A 164 -24.11 -8.36 -9.31
C THR A 164 -23.05 -7.42 -8.75
N GLU A 165 -23.12 -7.14 -7.45
CA GLU A 165 -22.10 -6.35 -6.77
C GLU A 165 -21.10 -7.25 -6.04
N PHE A 166 -19.81 -7.05 -6.28
CA PHE A 166 -18.71 -7.71 -5.59
C PHE A 166 -17.94 -6.71 -4.69
N LYS A 167 -16.97 -7.21 -3.94
CA LYS A 167 -16.20 -6.37 -3.04
C LYS A 167 -15.51 -5.19 -3.76
N ASP A 168 -14.93 -5.43 -4.94
CA ASP A 168 -14.05 -4.48 -5.62
C ASP A 168 -14.60 -3.98 -6.97
N TYR A 169 -15.67 -4.57 -7.49
CA TYR A 169 -16.29 -4.21 -8.77
C TYR A 169 -17.77 -4.56 -8.79
N VAL A 170 -18.48 -4.07 -9.80
CA VAL A 170 -19.85 -4.43 -10.14
C VAL A 170 -19.84 -5.07 -11.52
N PHE A 171 -20.59 -6.16 -11.70
CA PHE A 171 -20.67 -6.85 -12.98
C PHE A 171 -22.13 -6.98 -13.43
N ALA A 172 -22.39 -6.63 -14.68
CA ALA A 172 -23.69 -6.68 -15.28
C ALA A 172 -23.70 -7.58 -16.52
N CYS A 173 -24.77 -8.37 -16.68
CA CYS A 173 -25.03 -9.19 -17.84
C CYS A 173 -26.33 -8.76 -18.50
N THR A 174 -26.33 -8.66 -19.83
CA THR A 174 -27.55 -8.38 -20.62
C THR A 174 -27.54 -9.11 -21.96
N HIS A 175 -28.70 -9.29 -22.54
CA HIS A 175 -28.94 -9.65 -23.92
C HIS A 175 -29.89 -8.58 -24.49
N LEU A 176 -29.39 -7.74 -25.41
CA LEU A 176 -30.17 -6.60 -25.92
C LEU A 176 -31.11 -6.99 -27.05
N SER A 177 -32.09 -6.13 -27.31
CA SER A 177 -33.10 -6.29 -28.36
C SER A 177 -32.48 -6.33 -29.77
N LEU A 178 -33.13 -7.05 -30.67
CA LEU A 178 -32.82 -7.03 -32.11
C LEU A 178 -33.21 -5.69 -32.76
N THR A 179 -34.03 -4.89 -32.09
CA THR A 179 -34.59 -3.62 -32.60
C THR A 179 -33.72 -2.44 -32.19
N ASP A 180 -33.31 -1.60 -33.14
CA ASP A 180 -32.43 -0.44 -32.94
C ASP A 180 -32.95 0.56 -31.92
N GLU A 181 -34.27 0.87 -31.98
CA GLU A 181 -34.88 1.83 -31.05
C GLU A 181 -34.88 1.31 -29.60
N ASP A 182 -35.09 0.01 -29.40
CA ASP A 182 -35.08 -0.59 -28.07
C ASP A 182 -33.66 -0.64 -27.50
N ARG A 183 -32.65 -0.92 -28.35
CA ARG A 183 -31.25 -0.81 -27.95
C ARG A 183 -30.88 0.62 -27.55
N ALA A 184 -31.30 1.59 -28.36
CA ALA A 184 -31.07 3.00 -28.06
C ALA A 184 -31.73 3.44 -26.75
N ALA A 185 -32.98 2.98 -26.49
CA ALA A 185 -33.70 3.24 -25.24
C ALA A 185 -33.11 2.52 -24.02
N SER A 186 -32.41 1.42 -24.21
CA SER A 186 -31.71 0.69 -23.14
C SER A 186 -30.50 1.45 -22.59
N LEU A 187 -29.79 2.24 -23.42
CA LEU A 187 -28.52 2.91 -23.03
C LEU A 187 -28.68 3.87 -21.84
N PRO A 188 -29.67 4.80 -21.77
CA PRO A 188 -29.82 5.68 -20.62
C PRO A 188 -30.17 4.91 -19.33
N ILE A 189 -30.86 3.77 -19.42
CA ILE A 189 -31.16 2.91 -18.26
C ILE A 189 -29.86 2.30 -17.75
N ILE A 190 -29.04 1.72 -18.64
CA ILE A 190 -27.75 1.11 -18.31
C ILE A 190 -26.81 2.16 -17.71
N GLU A 191 -26.72 3.37 -18.30
CA GLU A 191 -25.89 4.47 -17.80
C GLU A 191 -26.33 4.93 -16.40
N LYS A 192 -27.63 5.08 -16.17
CA LYS A 192 -28.19 5.43 -14.86
C LYS A 192 -27.82 4.39 -13.80
N VAL A 193 -27.92 3.12 -14.12
CA VAL A 193 -27.55 2.02 -13.21
C VAL A 193 -26.04 2.05 -12.94
N ALA A 194 -25.20 2.15 -13.98
CA ALA A 194 -23.76 2.17 -13.85
C ALA A 194 -23.24 3.36 -13.02
N SER A 195 -23.84 4.54 -13.21
CA SER A 195 -23.46 5.77 -12.49
C SER A 195 -23.81 5.76 -11.00
N ALA A 196 -24.74 4.91 -10.57
CA ALA A 196 -25.14 4.78 -9.18
C ALA A 196 -24.10 4.08 -8.29
N TYR A 197 -23.16 3.35 -8.88
CA TYR A 197 -22.11 2.64 -8.14
C TYR A 197 -20.82 3.45 -8.06
N SER A 198 -20.14 3.38 -6.93
CA SER A 198 -18.82 4.00 -6.76
C SER A 198 -17.64 3.08 -7.18
N LYS A 199 -17.90 1.79 -7.37
CA LYS A 199 -16.94 0.78 -7.83
C LYS A 199 -16.88 0.74 -9.37
N PRO A 200 -15.77 0.23 -9.98
CA PRO A 200 -15.76 -0.06 -11.41
C PRO A 200 -16.97 -0.89 -11.82
N PHE A 201 -17.68 -0.44 -12.85
CA PHE A 201 -18.86 -1.14 -13.37
C PHE A 201 -18.53 -1.73 -14.73
N ILE A 202 -18.62 -3.05 -14.83
CA ILE A 202 -18.35 -3.82 -16.03
C ILE A 202 -19.70 -4.37 -16.54
N ILE A 203 -19.93 -4.25 -17.85
CA ILE A 203 -21.09 -4.84 -18.51
C ILE A 203 -20.62 -5.76 -19.62
N ALA A 204 -21.25 -6.92 -19.73
CA ALA A 204 -20.97 -7.90 -20.78
C ALA A 204 -22.26 -8.50 -21.32
N GLY A 205 -22.23 -8.94 -22.56
CA GLY A 205 -23.37 -9.58 -23.19
C GLY A 205 -23.33 -9.62 -24.70
N ASP A 206 -24.34 -10.24 -25.26
CA ASP A 206 -24.75 -10.12 -26.65
C ASP A 206 -25.56 -8.83 -26.81
N TRP A 207 -25.04 -7.89 -27.58
CA TRP A 207 -25.71 -6.61 -27.76
C TRP A 207 -26.45 -6.48 -29.09
N ASN A 208 -26.47 -7.55 -29.88
CA ASN A 208 -27.19 -7.65 -31.13
C ASN A 208 -26.90 -6.47 -32.09
N ASP A 209 -25.67 -5.94 -32.05
CA ASP A 209 -25.30 -4.82 -32.89
C ASP A 209 -23.78 -4.83 -33.23
N THR A 210 -23.43 -4.25 -34.36
CA THR A 210 -22.06 -4.27 -34.87
C THR A 210 -21.22 -3.07 -34.42
N PRO A 211 -19.88 -3.16 -34.42
CA PRO A 211 -18.99 -2.12 -33.88
C PRO A 211 -19.15 -0.72 -34.49
N LYS A 212 -19.71 -0.61 -35.69
CA LYS A 212 -19.89 0.67 -36.41
C LYS A 212 -21.29 1.27 -36.28
N SER A 213 -22.21 0.60 -35.58
CA SER A 213 -23.58 1.05 -35.41
C SER A 213 -23.70 2.35 -34.63
N ALA A 214 -24.85 3.00 -34.76
CA ALA A 214 -25.15 4.23 -34.01
C ALA A 214 -25.19 3.96 -32.49
N PHE A 215 -25.76 2.81 -32.08
CA PHE A 215 -25.85 2.42 -30.70
C PHE A 215 -24.46 2.17 -30.08
N ILE A 216 -23.60 1.35 -30.72
CA ILE A 216 -22.25 1.07 -30.23
C ILE A 216 -21.39 2.35 -30.18
N ASN A 217 -21.54 3.25 -31.16
CA ASN A 217 -20.89 4.55 -31.14
C ASN A 217 -21.37 5.44 -29.97
N ALA A 218 -22.67 5.44 -29.66
CA ALA A 218 -23.22 6.18 -28.52
C ALA A 218 -22.75 5.57 -27.18
N LEU A 219 -22.80 4.25 -27.04
CA LEU A 219 -22.34 3.51 -25.87
C LEU A 219 -20.86 3.74 -25.61
N SER A 220 -20.02 3.73 -26.65
CA SER A 220 -18.55 3.91 -26.52
C SER A 220 -18.15 5.29 -25.98
N LYS A 221 -19.03 6.28 -26.03
CA LYS A 221 -18.79 7.59 -25.35
C LYS A 221 -18.84 7.45 -23.83
N LYS A 222 -19.65 6.52 -23.31
CA LYS A 222 -19.89 6.30 -21.88
C LYS A 222 -19.17 5.06 -21.32
N PHE A 223 -18.87 4.09 -22.16
CA PHE A 223 -18.23 2.85 -21.81
C PHE A 223 -16.98 2.63 -22.66
N GLN A 224 -15.94 2.10 -22.07
CA GLN A 224 -14.75 1.63 -22.77
C GLN A 224 -14.97 0.18 -23.17
N ILE A 225 -15.05 -0.10 -24.48
CA ILE A 225 -15.12 -1.47 -25.00
C ILE A 225 -13.77 -2.14 -24.81
N CYS A 226 -13.77 -3.31 -24.18
CA CYS A 226 -12.58 -4.08 -23.84
C CYS A 226 -12.40 -5.35 -24.66
N THR A 227 -13.39 -5.72 -25.48
CA THR A 227 -13.31 -6.86 -26.39
C THR A 227 -12.58 -6.50 -27.68
N LYS A 228 -12.10 -7.55 -28.38
CA LYS A 228 -11.42 -7.40 -29.69
C LYS A 228 -12.47 -7.31 -30.81
N THR A 229 -13.02 -6.13 -31.04
CA THR A 229 -14.12 -5.88 -31.99
C THR A 229 -13.76 -6.11 -33.46
N SER A 230 -12.48 -6.33 -33.79
CA SER A 230 -12.02 -6.69 -35.14
C SER A 230 -12.16 -8.19 -35.45
N VAL A 231 -12.63 -8.99 -34.51
CA VAL A 231 -12.85 -10.43 -34.67
C VAL A 231 -14.33 -10.70 -34.47
N ALA A 232 -14.97 -11.34 -35.44
CA ALA A 232 -16.38 -11.69 -35.42
C ALA A 232 -16.67 -12.81 -34.40
N THR A 233 -17.86 -12.79 -33.83
CA THR A 233 -18.34 -13.74 -32.80
C THR A 233 -19.52 -14.60 -33.25
N PHE A 234 -20.22 -14.18 -34.29
CA PHE A 234 -21.40 -14.82 -34.85
C PHE A 234 -21.38 -14.87 -36.39
N PRO A 235 -21.95 -15.91 -37.03
CA PRO A 235 -22.24 -17.21 -36.45
C PRO A 235 -20.96 -18.00 -36.13
N ALA A 236 -21.02 -18.94 -35.17
CA ALA A 236 -19.81 -19.56 -34.62
C ALA A 236 -19.00 -20.38 -35.62
N ASP A 237 -19.63 -21.02 -36.60
CA ASP A 237 -18.98 -21.84 -37.65
C ASP A 237 -18.27 -20.95 -38.69
N LYS A 238 -18.93 -19.86 -39.14
CA LYS A 238 -18.43 -18.92 -40.15
C LYS A 238 -18.63 -17.47 -39.73
N PRO A 239 -17.89 -16.99 -38.73
CA PRO A 239 -18.17 -15.69 -38.12
C PRO A 239 -17.91 -14.52 -39.08
N ASP A 240 -18.91 -13.65 -39.20
CA ASP A 240 -18.89 -12.43 -40.01
C ASP A 240 -19.22 -11.17 -39.22
N SER A 241 -19.93 -11.34 -38.08
CA SER A 241 -20.43 -10.24 -37.26
C SER A 241 -19.88 -10.31 -35.82
N CYS A 242 -19.51 -9.15 -35.25
CA CYS A 242 -19.13 -9.02 -33.83
C CYS A 242 -20.35 -8.47 -33.08
N LEU A 243 -21.00 -9.29 -32.26
CA LEU A 243 -22.21 -8.96 -31.49
C LEU A 243 -21.99 -9.00 -29.98
N ASP A 244 -20.92 -9.68 -29.53
CA ASP A 244 -20.63 -9.94 -28.12
C ASP A 244 -19.57 -9.00 -27.59
N TYR A 245 -19.87 -8.32 -26.47
CA TYR A 245 -19.01 -7.27 -25.93
C TYR A 245 -18.80 -7.41 -24.43
N ILE A 246 -17.66 -6.87 -24.00
CA ILE A 246 -17.33 -6.58 -22.60
C ILE A 246 -16.89 -5.12 -22.56
N ALA A 247 -17.46 -4.31 -21.67
CA ALA A 247 -17.11 -2.91 -21.55
C ALA A 247 -17.10 -2.44 -20.08
N VAL A 248 -16.36 -1.38 -19.81
CA VAL A 248 -16.24 -0.75 -18.49
C VAL A 248 -16.75 0.68 -18.55
N TYR A 249 -17.57 1.08 -17.58
CA TYR A 249 -18.15 2.42 -17.49
C TYR A 249 -17.07 3.47 -17.24
N LYS A 250 -17.05 4.51 -18.07
CA LYS A 250 -16.16 5.66 -17.95
C LYS A 250 -16.76 6.66 -16.98
N ARG A 251 -16.07 6.91 -15.87
CA ARG A 251 -16.42 8.03 -15.00
C ARG A 251 -15.80 9.30 -15.54
N ASN A 252 -16.54 10.40 -15.48
CA ASN A 252 -16.00 11.71 -15.79
C ASN A 252 -15.06 12.11 -14.64
N GLY A 253 -13.75 11.89 -14.80
CA GLY A 253 -12.70 12.38 -13.93
C GLY A 253 -12.06 13.62 -14.52
N ASP A 254 -11.61 14.54 -13.67
CA ASP A 254 -10.80 15.69 -14.10
C ASP A 254 -9.52 15.18 -14.80
N VAL A 255 -9.42 15.48 -16.08
CA VAL A 255 -8.19 15.24 -16.84
C VAL A 255 -7.15 16.26 -16.36
N VAL A 256 -6.32 15.88 -15.39
CA VAL A 256 -5.14 16.67 -15.03
C VAL A 256 -4.16 16.54 -16.17
N ARG A 257 -4.16 17.53 -17.06
CA ARG A 257 -3.12 17.68 -18.07
C ARG A 257 -1.88 18.25 -17.37
N PRO A 258 -0.76 17.52 -17.27
CA PRO A 258 0.46 18.13 -16.83
C PRO A 258 0.95 19.09 -17.91
N GLY A 259 1.22 20.32 -17.51
CA GLY A 259 1.96 21.34 -18.21
C GLY A 259 1.72 21.53 -19.71
N ASN A 260 1.88 22.69 -20.21
CA ASN A 260 1.74 23.10 -21.61
C ASN A 260 2.36 22.08 -22.59
N ALA A 261 1.55 21.13 -23.08
CA ALA A 261 1.93 20.32 -24.22
C ALA A 261 2.10 21.28 -25.41
N ASP A 262 3.27 21.29 -26.03
CA ASP A 262 3.51 22.01 -27.26
C ASP A 262 2.41 21.62 -28.25
N LYS A 263 1.78 22.61 -28.88
CA LYS A 263 0.70 22.40 -29.87
C LYS A 263 1.11 21.49 -31.02
N ASN A 264 2.41 21.39 -31.32
CA ASN A 264 2.98 20.52 -32.34
C ASN A 264 2.92 19.02 -31.99
N TRP A 265 2.75 18.67 -30.71
CA TRP A 265 2.61 17.30 -30.23
C TRP A 265 1.17 16.93 -29.88
N ALA A 266 0.18 17.73 -30.32
CA ALA A 266 -1.24 17.51 -30.00
C ALA A 266 -1.79 16.18 -30.53
N SER A 267 -1.13 15.54 -31.53
CA SER A 267 -1.46 14.19 -31.99
C SER A 267 -1.00 13.08 -31.06
N TYR A 268 0.00 13.33 -30.23
CA TYR A 268 0.37 12.43 -29.15
C TYR A 268 -0.61 12.63 -28.00
N ARG A 269 -1.40 11.64 -27.70
CA ARG A 269 -2.26 11.61 -26.50
C ARG A 269 -1.42 11.20 -25.29
N PRO A 270 -0.81 12.15 -24.54
CA PRO A 270 0.12 11.82 -23.47
C PRO A 270 -0.55 11.17 -22.26
N TYR A 271 -1.88 11.27 -22.16
CA TYR A 271 -2.64 10.73 -21.02
C TYR A 271 -3.96 10.17 -21.51
N VAL A 272 -4.14 8.87 -21.30
CA VAL A 272 -5.43 8.23 -21.49
C VAL A 272 -5.95 7.88 -20.09
N ASN A 273 -6.95 8.63 -19.61
CA ASN A 273 -7.73 8.20 -18.45
C ASN A 273 -8.63 7.07 -18.92
N GLU A 274 -8.21 5.84 -18.67
CA GLU A 274 -8.97 4.66 -19.04
C GLU A 274 -9.80 4.17 -17.87
N ALA A 275 -11.02 3.71 -18.17
CA ALA A 275 -11.84 3.04 -17.17
C ALA A 275 -11.21 1.70 -16.74
N ALA A 276 -10.43 1.08 -17.64
CA ALA A 276 -9.62 -0.11 -17.39
C ALA A 276 -8.51 -0.22 -18.44
N VAL A 277 -7.40 -0.87 -18.11
CA VAL A 277 -6.36 -1.24 -19.07
C VAL A 277 -6.59 -2.67 -19.54
N VAL A 278 -6.78 -2.86 -20.83
CA VAL A 278 -6.90 -4.19 -21.45
C VAL A 278 -5.51 -4.82 -21.54
N ARG A 279 -5.27 -5.91 -20.80
CA ARG A 279 -4.03 -6.71 -20.87
C ARG A 279 -4.07 -7.70 -22.03
N SER A 280 -5.22 -8.35 -22.20
CA SER A 280 -5.48 -9.27 -23.31
C SER A 280 -6.95 -9.30 -23.63
N ALA A 281 -7.28 -9.49 -24.91
CA ALA A 281 -8.62 -9.73 -25.39
C ALA A 281 -8.61 -10.76 -26.51
N SER A 282 -9.55 -11.70 -26.49
CA SER A 282 -9.66 -12.75 -27.49
C SER A 282 -11.11 -13.15 -27.74
N VAL A 283 -11.35 -13.70 -28.91
CA VAL A 283 -12.53 -14.48 -29.27
C VAL A 283 -12.10 -15.93 -29.33
N VAL A 284 -12.78 -16.81 -28.62
CA VAL A 284 -12.44 -18.24 -28.56
C VAL A 284 -12.97 -18.94 -29.81
N ALA A 285 -12.15 -19.72 -30.47
CA ALA A 285 -12.52 -20.45 -31.67
C ALA A 285 -13.31 -21.73 -31.31
N ASP A 286 -14.49 -21.56 -30.67
CA ASP A 286 -15.46 -22.63 -30.41
C ASP A 286 -16.54 -22.53 -31.50
N ALA A 287 -16.56 -23.48 -32.40
CA ALA A 287 -17.45 -23.49 -33.58
C ALA A 287 -18.65 -24.47 -33.42
N VAL A 288 -18.81 -25.06 -32.24
CA VAL A 288 -19.78 -26.15 -32.05
C VAL A 288 -20.67 -25.97 -30.83
N SER A 289 -20.16 -25.45 -29.73
CA SER A 289 -20.87 -25.47 -28.44
C SER A 289 -22.07 -24.51 -28.38
N SER A 290 -22.10 -23.48 -29.23
CA SER A 290 -23.20 -22.53 -29.45
C SER A 290 -23.14 -22.00 -30.87
N ASP A 291 -24.09 -21.18 -31.29
CA ASP A 291 -24.05 -20.40 -32.54
C ASP A 291 -23.28 -19.08 -32.39
N HIS A 292 -22.88 -18.71 -31.19
CA HIS A 292 -21.90 -17.63 -30.89
C HIS A 292 -20.55 -18.20 -30.49
N ARG A 293 -19.51 -17.35 -30.53
CA ARG A 293 -18.18 -17.62 -29.97
C ARG A 293 -17.97 -16.86 -28.66
N PRO A 294 -17.39 -17.49 -27.62
CA PRO A 294 -17.12 -16.80 -26.37
C PRO A 294 -16.11 -15.66 -26.57
N VAL A 295 -16.36 -14.52 -25.95
CA VAL A 295 -15.40 -13.42 -25.84
C VAL A 295 -14.78 -13.40 -24.46
N PHE A 296 -13.50 -13.06 -24.42
CA PHE A 296 -12.72 -13.00 -23.20
C PHE A 296 -11.84 -11.74 -23.17
N THR A 297 -11.74 -11.14 -21.99
CA THR A 297 -10.78 -10.07 -21.73
C THR A 297 -10.17 -10.17 -20.33
N GLU A 298 -8.89 -9.86 -20.23
CA GLU A 298 -8.21 -9.60 -18.97
C GLU A 298 -7.97 -8.10 -18.86
N ILE A 299 -8.53 -7.48 -17.82
CA ILE A 299 -8.46 -6.04 -17.60
C ILE A 299 -7.83 -5.71 -16.25
N LEU A 300 -7.08 -4.61 -16.19
CA LEU A 300 -6.65 -3.99 -14.95
C LEU A 300 -7.68 -2.93 -14.56
N LEU A 301 -8.22 -3.05 -13.35
CA LEU A 301 -9.17 -2.09 -12.82
C LEU A 301 -8.45 -1.04 -11.97
N PRO A 302 -8.82 0.24 -12.07
CA PRO A 302 -8.29 1.28 -11.20
C PRO A 302 -8.64 1.00 -9.74
N THR A 303 -7.70 1.28 -8.86
CA THR A 303 -7.96 1.30 -7.43
C THR A 303 -8.95 2.43 -7.11
N PRO A 304 -9.99 2.20 -6.30
CA PRO A 304 -10.88 3.27 -5.85
C PRO A 304 -10.07 4.41 -5.23
N VAL A 305 -10.36 5.65 -5.64
CA VAL A 305 -9.54 6.82 -5.29
C VAL A 305 -9.35 7.00 -3.78
N ASN A 306 -10.39 6.73 -2.99
CA ASN A 306 -10.35 6.79 -1.52
C ASN A 306 -9.48 5.69 -0.87
N LYS A 307 -8.98 4.72 -1.66
CA LYS A 307 -8.09 3.64 -1.22
C LYS A 307 -6.68 3.78 -1.78
N LEU A 308 -6.39 4.82 -2.57
CA LEU A 308 -5.07 5.02 -3.15
C LEU A 308 -4.00 5.31 -2.09
N LEU A 309 -4.32 6.10 -1.08
CA LEU A 309 -3.42 6.37 0.04
C LEU A 309 -3.69 5.37 1.17
N THR A 310 -2.67 4.62 1.57
CA THR A 310 -2.79 3.63 2.63
C THR A 310 -2.52 4.21 4.01
N THR A 311 -1.79 5.32 4.07
CA THR A 311 -1.34 5.94 5.31
C THR A 311 -1.49 7.45 5.22
N LYS A 312 -1.65 8.15 6.34
CA LYS A 312 -1.49 9.60 6.36
C LYS A 312 -0.04 9.96 6.00
N PRO A 313 0.22 11.14 5.42
CA PRO A 313 1.59 11.59 5.25
C PRO A 313 2.26 11.83 6.61
N TYR A 314 3.59 11.76 6.64
CA TYR A 314 4.39 12.18 7.78
C TYR A 314 5.60 12.97 7.32
N LEU A 315 6.05 13.89 8.19
CA LEU A 315 7.10 14.85 7.90
C LEU A 315 8.43 14.36 8.45
N GLN A 316 9.48 14.49 7.64
CA GLN A 316 10.85 14.18 8.05
C GLN A 316 11.85 15.23 7.54
N LEU A 317 13.06 15.18 8.04
CA LEU A 317 14.20 16.00 7.58
C LEU A 317 13.90 17.50 7.52
N ALA A 318 13.22 18.01 8.56
CA ALA A 318 12.90 19.41 8.68
C ALA A 318 14.17 20.27 8.77
N THR A 319 14.30 21.24 7.86
CA THR A 319 15.34 22.28 7.88
C THR A 319 14.68 23.66 7.74
N PRO A 320 15.40 24.77 7.97
CA PRO A 320 14.84 26.10 7.73
C PRO A 320 14.28 26.31 6.30
N THR A 321 14.80 25.58 5.32
CA THR A 321 14.50 25.78 3.91
C THR A 321 13.94 24.55 3.19
N SER A 322 13.72 23.45 3.91
CA SER A 322 13.16 22.22 3.30
C SER A 322 12.40 21.37 4.29
N MET A 323 11.53 20.51 3.75
CA MET A 323 10.75 19.50 4.47
C MET A 323 10.52 18.30 3.56
N ASN A 324 10.66 17.08 4.06
CA ASN A 324 10.28 15.88 3.33
C ASN A 324 8.87 15.45 3.76
N VAL A 325 8.03 15.17 2.79
CA VAL A 325 6.68 14.58 2.97
C VAL A 325 6.74 13.14 2.50
N MET A 326 6.56 12.22 3.43
CA MET A 326 6.61 10.79 3.19
C MET A 326 5.23 10.17 3.34
N PHE A 327 4.87 9.23 2.48
CA PHE A 327 3.58 8.53 2.52
C PHE A 327 3.63 7.28 1.64
N GLN A 328 2.70 6.36 1.89
CA GLN A 328 2.55 5.14 1.09
C GLN A 328 1.24 5.16 0.30
N THR A 329 1.32 4.70 -0.95
CA THR A 329 0.15 4.42 -1.80
C THR A 329 -0.15 2.93 -1.86
N ASN A 330 -1.37 2.57 -2.26
CA ASN A 330 -1.80 1.17 -2.41
C ASN A 330 -1.39 0.57 -3.76
N SER A 331 -1.06 1.42 -4.72
CA SER A 331 -0.53 1.06 -6.04
C SER A 331 0.46 2.11 -6.48
N VAL A 332 1.23 1.81 -7.52
CA VAL A 332 2.15 2.79 -8.11
C VAL A 332 1.35 3.99 -8.63
N CYS A 333 1.74 5.18 -8.21
CA CYS A 333 1.05 6.43 -8.53
C CYS A 333 2.01 7.48 -9.08
N HIS A 334 1.48 8.37 -9.91
CA HIS A 334 2.03 9.70 -10.11
C HIS A 334 1.65 10.54 -8.89
N CYS A 335 2.63 10.96 -8.10
CA CYS A 335 2.41 11.65 -6.84
C CYS A 335 3.05 13.04 -6.84
N TRP A 336 2.37 14.00 -6.22
CA TRP A 336 2.90 15.32 -5.97
C TRP A 336 2.36 15.88 -4.65
N VAL A 337 3.03 16.90 -4.14
CA VAL A 337 2.56 17.66 -2.98
C VAL A 337 2.23 19.08 -3.46
N GLU A 338 1.02 19.53 -3.18
CA GLU A 338 0.63 20.93 -3.32
C GLU A 338 0.89 21.63 -1.98
N TYR A 339 1.62 22.76 -1.99
CA TYR A 339 2.00 23.45 -0.76
C TYR A 339 2.13 24.96 -0.98
N GLY A 340 1.91 25.73 0.08
CA GLY A 340 2.00 27.18 0.08
C GLY A 340 1.87 27.78 1.48
N THR A 341 2.03 29.07 1.60
CA THR A 341 1.77 29.80 2.87
C THR A 341 0.28 30.01 3.14
N ASP A 342 -0.55 29.73 2.16
CA ASP A 342 -2.01 29.60 2.26
C ASP A 342 -2.49 28.43 1.38
N SER A 343 -3.75 28.04 1.51
CA SER A 343 -4.34 26.92 0.76
C SER A 343 -4.87 27.27 -0.63
N LEU A 344 -4.90 28.56 -0.99
CA LEU A 344 -5.43 29.03 -2.26
C LEU A 344 -4.34 29.18 -3.32
N HIS A 345 -3.13 29.62 -2.90
CA HIS A 345 -1.97 29.87 -3.77
C HIS A 345 -0.90 28.83 -3.52
N THR A 346 -1.11 27.64 -4.06
CA THR A 346 -0.18 26.52 -3.89
C THR A 346 0.72 26.34 -5.11
N GLN A 347 1.95 25.89 -4.85
CA GLN A 347 2.87 25.37 -5.84
C GLN A 347 2.99 23.85 -5.70
N ARG A 348 3.61 23.18 -6.68
CA ARG A 348 3.76 21.73 -6.70
C ARG A 348 5.21 21.32 -6.46
N ALA A 349 5.38 20.30 -5.62
CA ALA A 349 6.62 19.54 -5.52
C ALA A 349 6.39 18.10 -5.98
N ARG A 350 7.39 17.53 -6.63
CA ARG A 350 7.45 16.14 -7.08
C ARG A 350 8.89 15.64 -7.00
N THR A 351 9.10 14.34 -6.98
CA THR A 351 10.45 13.77 -6.95
C THR A 351 10.91 13.49 -8.37
N LEU A 352 12.01 14.11 -8.76
CA LEU A 352 12.70 13.87 -10.03
C LEU A 352 14.05 13.22 -9.76
N LEU A 353 14.39 12.19 -10.53
CA LEU A 353 15.70 11.58 -10.58
C LEU A 353 16.19 11.65 -12.02
N ASP A 354 17.29 12.35 -12.25
CA ASP A 354 17.90 12.54 -13.57
C ASP A 354 16.90 13.00 -14.65
N GLY A 355 15.99 13.92 -14.26
CA GLY A 355 14.96 14.47 -15.14
C GLY A 355 13.70 13.61 -15.28
N GLN A 356 13.68 12.40 -14.73
CA GLN A 356 12.51 11.52 -14.75
C GLN A 356 11.76 11.60 -13.43
N GLU A 357 10.42 11.59 -13.51
CA GLU A 357 9.58 11.51 -12.33
C GLU A 357 9.59 10.10 -11.74
N VAL A 358 9.77 10.02 -10.43
CA VAL A 358 9.81 8.76 -9.69
C VAL A 358 8.39 8.22 -9.52
N CYS A 359 8.02 7.22 -10.35
CA CYS A 359 6.70 6.59 -10.38
C CYS A 359 6.85 5.06 -10.58
N PHE A 360 7.65 4.40 -9.75
CA PHE A 360 7.89 2.95 -9.86
C PHE A 360 7.67 2.19 -8.56
N ASP A 361 7.38 2.90 -7.48
CA ASP A 361 7.20 2.32 -6.15
C ASP A 361 5.95 2.89 -5.47
N ILE A 362 5.51 2.23 -4.41
CA ILE A 362 4.38 2.65 -3.56
C ILE A 362 4.84 3.57 -2.42
N GLU A 363 6.13 3.57 -2.09
CA GLU A 363 6.70 4.50 -1.13
C GLU A 363 7.05 5.81 -1.81
N ASN A 364 6.62 6.90 -1.20
CA ASN A 364 6.81 8.23 -1.74
C ASN A 364 7.55 9.11 -0.73
N ASN A 365 8.58 9.78 -1.20
CA ASN A 365 9.35 10.77 -0.45
C ASN A 365 9.48 12.02 -1.32
N ILE A 366 8.68 13.04 -1.02
CA ILE A 366 8.64 14.28 -1.79
C ILE A 366 9.22 15.40 -0.96
N LYS A 367 10.35 15.95 -1.42
CA LYS A 367 11.05 17.04 -0.75
C LYS A 367 10.50 18.39 -1.21
N LEU A 368 10.04 19.18 -0.26
CA LEU A 368 9.72 20.59 -0.43
C LEU A 368 11.00 21.39 -0.23
N ASN A 369 11.41 22.15 -1.23
CA ASN A 369 12.63 22.97 -1.22
C ASN A 369 12.29 24.47 -1.27
N ASN A 370 13.30 25.31 -1.02
CA ASN A 370 13.21 26.76 -1.09
C ASN A 370 12.12 27.33 -0.17
N LEU A 371 11.90 26.71 0.96
CA LEU A 371 11.00 27.21 1.97
C LEU A 371 11.63 28.42 2.70
N LYS A 372 10.80 29.29 3.23
CA LYS A 372 11.23 30.38 4.10
C LYS A 372 11.39 29.88 5.53
N PRO A 373 12.44 30.25 6.25
CA PRO A 373 12.61 29.91 7.67
C PRO A 373 11.46 30.45 8.54
N ALA A 374 11.21 29.80 9.67
CA ALA A 374 10.23 30.20 10.68
C ALA A 374 8.81 30.48 10.11
N THR A 375 8.44 29.83 9.02
CA THR A 375 7.22 30.09 8.26
C THR A 375 6.26 28.92 8.32
N ARG A 376 4.97 29.20 8.51
CA ARG A 376 3.90 28.17 8.43
C ARG A 376 3.57 27.90 6.97
N TYR A 377 3.53 26.63 6.62
CA TYR A 377 3.10 26.12 5.33
C TYR A 377 1.90 25.21 5.48
N TYR A 378 1.02 25.24 4.49
CA TYR A 378 -0.06 24.29 4.30
C TYR A 378 0.29 23.38 3.14
N TYR A 379 -0.02 22.10 3.25
CA TYR A 379 0.26 21.14 2.18
C TYR A 379 -0.79 20.05 2.11
N ARG A 380 -0.96 19.49 0.92
CA ARG A 380 -1.73 18.26 0.71
C ARG A 380 -1.02 17.32 -0.25
N VAL A 381 -1.26 16.03 -0.07
CA VAL A 381 -0.78 14.98 -0.97
C VAL A 381 -1.81 14.75 -2.07
N CYS A 382 -1.32 14.61 -3.29
CA CYS A 382 -2.10 14.29 -4.48
C CYS A 382 -1.51 13.04 -5.13
N CYS A 383 -2.38 12.08 -5.48
CA CYS A 383 -1.98 10.81 -6.12
C CYS A 383 -2.93 10.47 -7.25
N MET A 384 -2.39 10.06 -8.39
CA MET A 384 -3.12 9.50 -9.51
C MET A 384 -2.49 8.15 -9.87
N GLU A 385 -3.29 7.08 -9.84
CA GLU A 385 -2.80 5.73 -10.09
C GLU A 385 -2.20 5.61 -11.48
N LEU A 386 -1.03 4.99 -11.58
CA LEU A 386 -0.38 4.65 -12.83
C LEU A 386 -0.65 3.18 -13.15
N LEU A 387 -1.66 2.92 -13.99
CA LEU A 387 -2.09 1.57 -14.34
C LEU A 387 -1.09 0.85 -15.24
N LYS A 388 -0.47 1.59 -16.16
CA LYS A 388 0.54 1.09 -17.10
C LYS A 388 1.49 2.21 -17.48
N LYS A 389 2.78 1.91 -17.61
CA LYS A 389 3.77 2.79 -18.22
C LYS A 389 4.53 1.98 -19.27
N GLY A 390 4.34 2.31 -20.54
CA GLY A 390 5.07 1.77 -21.67
C GLY A 390 6.19 2.71 -22.12
N GLY A 391 6.84 2.40 -23.25
CA GLY A 391 7.90 3.25 -23.81
C GLY A 391 7.41 4.64 -24.17
N TYR A 392 6.24 4.73 -24.81
CA TYR A 392 5.64 5.98 -25.30
C TYR A 392 4.21 6.19 -24.83
N ASP A 393 3.70 5.37 -23.93
CA ASP A 393 2.35 5.48 -23.39
C ASP A 393 2.35 5.38 -21.87
N ALA A 394 1.44 6.14 -21.25
CA ALA A 394 1.14 6.04 -19.83
C ALA A 394 -0.38 6.04 -19.64
N HIS A 395 -0.90 5.06 -18.89
CA HIS A 395 -2.31 4.90 -18.63
C HIS A 395 -2.56 5.14 -17.14
N PHE A 396 -3.42 6.09 -16.83
CA PHE A 396 -3.74 6.48 -15.47
C PHE A 396 -5.16 6.06 -15.09
N GLY A 397 -5.40 5.88 -13.81
CA GLY A 397 -6.76 5.78 -13.27
C GLY A 397 -7.54 7.08 -13.52
N SER A 398 -8.87 6.97 -13.52
CA SER A 398 -9.77 8.07 -13.88
C SER A 398 -9.75 9.27 -12.92
N ASP A 399 -9.34 9.04 -11.68
CA ASP A 399 -9.48 10.00 -10.58
C ASP A 399 -8.15 10.34 -9.90
N THR A 400 -8.08 11.53 -9.32
CA THR A 400 -6.96 11.99 -8.50
C THR A 400 -7.38 12.09 -7.05
N LEU A 401 -6.71 11.36 -6.18
CA LEU A 401 -6.80 11.57 -4.74
C LEU A 401 -6.22 12.95 -4.40
N ARG A 402 -6.91 13.71 -3.57
CA ARG A 402 -6.40 14.88 -2.87
C ARG A 402 -6.73 14.77 -1.39
N THR A 403 -5.73 14.79 -0.52
CA THR A 403 -5.98 14.81 0.92
C THR A 403 -6.53 16.17 1.36
N LYS A 404 -7.01 16.25 2.60
CA LYS A 404 -7.17 17.55 3.26
C LYS A 404 -5.81 18.25 3.35
N PHE A 405 -5.82 19.56 3.59
CA PHE A 405 -4.61 20.29 3.93
C PHE A 405 -4.16 19.97 5.36
N TYR A 406 -2.87 19.73 5.50
CA TYR A 406 -2.11 19.70 6.75
C TYR A 406 -1.26 20.93 6.86
N SER A 407 -0.71 21.23 8.03
CA SER A 407 0.20 22.37 8.19
C SER A 407 1.45 21.97 8.97
N PHE A 408 2.54 22.67 8.68
CA PHE A 408 3.78 22.59 9.48
C PHE A 408 4.44 23.97 9.55
N ARG A 409 5.36 24.15 10.48
CA ARG A 409 6.22 25.32 10.53
C ARG A 409 7.66 24.90 10.27
N THR A 410 8.34 25.61 9.37
CA THR A 410 9.78 25.41 9.15
C THR A 410 10.57 25.88 10.37
N PRO A 411 11.70 25.19 10.71
CA PRO A 411 12.66 25.69 11.68
C PRO A 411 13.13 27.12 11.35
N SER A 412 13.50 27.87 12.38
CA SER A 412 14.20 29.14 12.21
C SER A 412 15.67 28.89 11.86
N ASP A 413 16.26 29.77 11.11
CA ASP A 413 17.71 29.88 10.88
C ASP A 413 18.42 30.73 11.95
N LYS A 414 17.64 31.27 12.90
CA LYS A 414 18.11 32.06 14.04
C LYS A 414 17.76 31.34 15.35
N MET A 415 17.93 32.03 16.47
CA MET A 415 17.48 31.56 17.77
C MET A 415 15.97 31.26 17.73
N GLU A 416 15.58 30.11 18.25
CA GLU A 416 14.20 29.63 18.24
C GLU A 416 13.93 28.86 19.54
N ASP A 417 12.82 29.12 20.14
CA ASP A 417 12.28 28.27 21.20
C ASP A 417 11.69 27.01 20.59
N PHE A 418 11.93 25.85 21.17
CA PHE A 418 11.39 24.58 20.71
C PHE A 418 11.22 23.59 21.87
N THR A 419 10.33 22.63 21.66
CA THR A 419 10.18 21.45 22.50
C THR A 419 10.31 20.19 21.64
N CYS A 420 11.19 19.27 22.06
CA CYS A 420 11.41 17.97 21.43
C CYS A 420 10.98 16.86 22.41
N VAL A 421 10.25 15.89 21.90
CA VAL A 421 9.90 14.67 22.65
C VAL A 421 10.71 13.51 22.10
N ILE A 422 11.30 12.69 22.97
CA ILE A 422 12.13 11.54 22.61
C ILE A 422 11.52 10.28 23.19
N PHE A 423 11.17 9.32 22.31
CA PHE A 423 10.79 7.96 22.66
C PHE A 423 11.91 6.99 22.29
N ASN A 424 12.03 5.90 23.04
CA ASN A 424 13.01 4.84 22.82
C ASN A 424 12.49 3.49 23.30
N ASP A 425 13.10 2.39 22.85
CA ASP A 425 12.86 1.01 23.32
C ASP A 425 11.36 0.66 23.38
N LEU A 426 10.63 0.92 22.30
CA LEU A 426 9.19 0.62 22.23
C LEU A 426 8.91 -0.84 21.85
N HIS A 427 9.81 -1.48 21.10
CA HIS A 427 9.77 -2.89 20.69
C HIS A 427 8.39 -3.34 20.20
N ASP A 428 7.73 -2.54 19.33
CA ASP A 428 6.37 -2.79 18.81
C ASP A 428 5.30 -2.92 19.89
N ASN A 429 5.59 -2.59 21.13
CA ASN A 429 4.64 -2.65 22.22
C ASN A 429 3.67 -1.46 22.18
N ALA A 430 2.61 -1.59 21.39
CA ALA A 430 1.60 -0.55 21.22
C ALA A 430 0.95 -0.10 22.53
N ALA A 431 0.76 -1.01 23.51
CA ALA A 431 0.16 -0.67 24.79
C ALA A 431 1.10 0.23 25.60
N CYS A 432 2.38 -0.12 25.66
CA CYS A 432 3.41 0.70 26.32
C CYS A 432 3.53 2.06 25.62
N TYR A 433 3.60 2.08 24.31
CA TYR A 433 3.69 3.32 23.56
C TYR A 433 2.49 4.25 23.77
N ASN A 434 1.27 3.73 23.75
CA ASN A 434 0.06 4.50 24.05
C ASN A 434 0.09 5.08 25.46
N HIS A 435 0.59 4.32 26.41
CA HIS A 435 0.79 4.81 27.77
C HIS A 435 1.82 5.94 27.81
N LEU A 436 2.99 5.77 27.22
CA LEU A 436 4.04 6.80 27.18
C LEU A 436 3.56 8.08 26.50
N ARG A 437 2.79 7.96 25.42
CA ARG A 437 2.15 9.11 24.76
C ARG A 437 1.19 9.86 25.69
N SER A 438 0.45 9.14 26.54
CA SER A 438 -0.45 9.78 27.50
C SER A 438 0.27 10.68 28.50
N LEU A 439 1.55 10.41 28.79
CA LEU A 439 2.37 11.23 29.67
C LEU A 439 2.76 12.58 29.05
N VAL A 440 2.71 12.69 27.72
CA VAL A 440 3.05 13.91 26.97
C VAL A 440 1.83 14.52 26.25
N LYS A 441 0.62 14.10 26.57
CA LYS A 441 -0.61 14.57 25.92
C LYS A 441 -0.81 16.09 26.00
N ASP A 442 -0.35 16.71 27.08
CA ASP A 442 -0.47 18.14 27.36
C ASP A 442 0.83 18.92 27.04
N VAL A 443 1.82 18.25 26.42
CA VAL A 443 3.07 18.89 25.97
C VAL A 443 2.89 19.37 24.53
N ASP A 444 2.97 20.68 24.31
CA ASP A 444 3.07 21.21 22.96
C ASP A 444 4.52 21.08 22.48
N TYR A 445 4.73 20.17 21.52
CA TYR A 445 6.07 19.88 20.98
C TYR A 445 6.14 20.22 19.49
N ASP A 446 7.35 20.55 19.04
CA ASP A 446 7.63 20.92 17.66
C ASP A 446 8.02 19.72 16.80
N PHE A 447 8.74 18.75 17.37
CA PHE A 447 9.18 17.55 16.68
C PHE A 447 9.42 16.38 17.65
N VAL A 448 9.51 15.18 17.09
CA VAL A 448 9.72 13.94 17.86
C VAL A 448 10.96 13.21 17.34
N ILE A 449 11.72 12.63 18.26
CA ILE A 449 12.80 11.70 17.97
C ILE A 449 12.44 10.31 18.49
N PHE A 450 12.50 9.33 17.60
CA PHE A 450 12.46 7.91 17.95
C PHE A 450 13.91 7.43 18.05
N ASN A 451 14.40 7.21 19.27
CA ASN A 451 15.82 6.95 19.56
C ASN A 451 16.11 5.45 19.65
N GLY A 452 15.82 4.72 18.60
CA GLY A 452 16.17 3.31 18.44
C GLY A 452 15.28 2.33 19.22
N ASP A 453 15.29 1.09 18.77
CA ASP A 453 14.51 -0.03 19.28
C ASP A 453 13.00 0.30 19.40
N CYS A 454 12.54 1.21 18.54
CA CYS A 454 11.13 1.54 18.44
C CYS A 454 10.38 0.47 17.63
N LEU A 455 11.07 -0.20 16.72
CA LEU A 455 10.59 -1.34 15.96
C LEU A 455 11.26 -2.62 16.49
N ALA A 456 10.50 -3.71 16.58
CA ALA A 456 11.09 -5.02 16.77
C ALA A 456 11.43 -5.60 15.38
N GLU A 457 12.65 -5.98 15.20
CA GLU A 457 13.22 -6.77 14.10
C GLU A 457 12.42 -6.76 12.76
N PRO A 458 12.64 -5.79 11.87
CA PRO A 458 11.86 -5.61 10.64
C PRO A 458 12.04 -6.81 9.69
N ASN A 459 11.05 -7.71 9.63
CA ASN A 459 11.13 -8.96 8.89
C ASN A 459 10.77 -8.84 7.41
N ASN A 460 10.02 -7.82 7.03
CA ASN A 460 9.69 -7.49 5.65
C ASN A 460 9.25 -6.02 5.53
N ARG A 461 9.20 -5.54 4.29
CA ARG A 461 8.82 -4.15 3.98
C ARG A 461 7.49 -3.73 4.59
N ASN A 462 6.45 -4.56 4.43
CA ASN A 462 5.11 -4.21 4.90
C ASN A 462 5.02 -4.18 6.42
N HIS A 463 5.77 -5.03 7.11
CA HIS A 463 5.89 -4.99 8.56
C HIS A 463 6.51 -3.66 9.00
N ALA A 464 7.68 -3.32 8.47
CA ALA A 464 8.37 -2.06 8.76
C ALA A 464 7.49 -0.83 8.48
N ILE A 465 6.82 -0.80 7.33
CA ILE A 465 5.90 0.29 6.95
C ILE A 465 4.78 0.45 7.97
N ARG A 466 4.08 -0.63 8.32
CA ARG A 466 2.98 -0.54 9.30
C ARG A 466 3.43 0.04 10.64
N LEU A 467 4.63 -0.33 11.09
CA LEU A 467 5.16 0.14 12.37
C LEU A 467 5.53 1.62 12.30
N ILE A 468 6.29 2.04 11.30
CA ILE A 468 6.68 3.44 11.10
C ILE A 468 5.44 4.33 11.01
N HIS A 469 4.44 3.92 10.21
CA HIS A 469 3.22 4.71 10.07
C HIS A 469 2.37 4.74 11.34
N SER A 470 2.29 3.64 12.08
CA SER A 470 1.61 3.61 13.38
C SER A 470 2.23 4.59 14.36
N LEU A 471 3.57 4.63 14.43
CA LEU A 471 4.29 5.59 15.27
C LEU A 471 4.02 7.04 14.81
N ALA A 472 4.15 7.30 13.51
CA ALA A 472 3.95 8.63 12.94
C ALA A 472 2.51 9.15 13.13
N ASP A 473 1.49 8.34 12.84
CA ASP A 473 0.08 8.70 12.99
C ASP A 473 -0.27 9.07 14.43
N SER A 474 0.29 8.35 15.37
CA SER A 474 -0.05 8.48 16.78
C SER A 474 0.45 9.79 17.40
N ILE A 475 1.45 10.44 16.81
CA ILE A 475 2.02 11.72 17.28
C ILE A 475 1.69 12.89 16.35
N ASN A 476 0.71 12.74 15.48
CA ASN A 476 0.38 13.69 14.42
C ASN A 476 1.56 14.01 13.49
N GLY A 477 2.26 12.97 13.04
CA GLY A 477 3.42 13.08 12.15
C GLY A 477 3.17 13.83 10.85
N ALA A 478 1.89 13.99 10.44
CA ALA A 478 1.51 14.83 9.32
C ALA A 478 1.76 16.34 9.54
N GLU A 479 1.90 16.78 10.80
CA GLU A 479 2.11 18.19 11.16
C GLU A 479 3.32 18.41 12.06
N LYS A 480 3.78 17.35 12.75
CA LYS A 480 4.95 17.36 13.63
C LYS A 480 6.06 16.51 13.01
N PRO A 481 7.19 17.09 12.57
CA PRO A 481 8.29 16.33 11.99
C PRO A 481 8.84 15.27 12.93
N ILE A 482 9.24 14.14 12.36
CA ILE A 482 9.84 13.02 13.11
C ILE A 482 11.24 12.71 12.62
N ILE A 483 12.08 12.26 13.54
CA ILE A 483 13.43 11.80 13.30
C ILE A 483 13.54 10.38 13.86
N PHE A 484 13.99 9.44 13.05
CA PHE A 484 14.28 8.09 13.48
C PHE A 484 15.79 7.88 13.60
N LEU A 485 16.24 7.42 14.76
CA LEU A 485 17.53 6.79 14.92
C LEU A 485 17.34 5.28 14.95
N ARG A 486 18.29 4.58 14.38
CA ARG A 486 18.35 3.13 14.41
C ARG A 486 18.90 2.65 15.76
N GLY A 487 18.23 1.68 16.39
CA GLY A 487 18.78 0.87 17.46
C GLY A 487 19.30 -0.46 16.95
N ASN A 488 19.69 -1.36 17.85
CA ASN A 488 20.19 -2.67 17.47
C ASN A 488 19.08 -3.66 17.06
N HIS A 489 17.81 -3.37 17.33
CA HIS A 489 16.70 -4.16 16.81
C HIS A 489 16.31 -3.79 15.37
N GLU A 490 16.46 -2.53 14.98
CA GLU A 490 16.18 -2.12 13.59
C GLU A 490 17.21 -2.67 12.58
N ILE A 491 18.38 -3.14 13.02
CA ILE A 491 19.40 -3.72 12.13
C ILE A 491 19.31 -5.24 12.01
N ARG A 492 18.47 -5.88 12.79
CA ARG A 492 18.26 -7.33 12.77
C ARG A 492 17.19 -7.70 11.74
N ASN A 493 17.21 -8.99 11.32
CA ASN A 493 16.26 -9.57 10.42
C ASN A 493 16.40 -9.14 8.94
N HIS A 494 15.61 -9.77 8.10
CA HIS A 494 15.76 -9.80 6.63
C HIS A 494 15.64 -8.41 5.98
N TYR A 495 14.76 -7.56 6.50
CA TYR A 495 14.47 -6.25 5.87
C TYR A 495 15.21 -5.07 6.52
N SER A 496 16.14 -5.31 7.43
CA SER A 496 16.85 -4.24 8.16
C SER A 496 17.53 -3.20 7.26
N ALA A 497 18.26 -3.65 6.24
CA ALA A 497 18.89 -2.75 5.26
C ALA A 497 17.85 -2.01 4.40
N GLY A 498 16.70 -2.60 4.15
CA GLY A 498 15.58 -1.98 3.41
C GLY A 498 14.93 -0.80 4.13
N MET A 499 15.08 -0.71 5.45
CA MET A 499 14.59 0.43 6.25
C MET A 499 15.09 1.77 5.76
N HIS A 500 16.26 1.81 5.11
CA HIS A 500 16.85 3.01 4.55
C HIS A 500 15.98 3.69 3.47
N SER A 501 15.12 2.92 2.80
CA SER A 501 14.17 3.46 1.82
C SER A 501 12.90 4.04 2.45
N LEU A 502 12.58 3.68 3.69
CA LEU A 502 11.36 4.06 4.40
C LEU A 502 11.57 5.22 5.37
N ILE A 503 12.80 5.47 5.76
CA ILE A 503 13.17 6.51 6.72
C ILE A 503 14.09 7.51 6.03
N GLY A 504 13.75 8.79 6.14
CA GLY A 504 14.64 9.86 5.70
C GLY A 504 15.80 10.06 6.70
N TYR A 505 17.01 10.03 6.19
CA TYR A 505 18.23 10.34 6.96
C TYR A 505 18.89 11.59 6.41
N TYR A 506 19.33 12.50 7.30
CA TYR A 506 20.09 13.68 6.89
C TYR A 506 21.37 13.24 6.16
N ASN A 507 21.65 13.86 5.01
CA ASN A 507 22.78 13.51 4.13
C ASN A 507 22.80 12.03 3.70
N ASN A 508 21.65 11.35 3.73
CA ASN A 508 21.51 9.94 3.39
C ASN A 508 22.42 9.01 4.22
N LYS A 509 22.63 9.37 5.50
CA LYS A 509 23.42 8.60 6.47
C LYS A 509 22.60 8.35 7.72
N THR A 510 22.69 7.15 8.29
CA THR A 510 21.99 6.79 9.54
C THR A 510 22.51 7.56 10.75
N TYR A 511 23.62 8.25 10.59
CA TYR A 511 24.22 9.19 11.55
C TYR A 511 24.39 10.57 10.91
N SER A 512 24.23 11.62 11.69
CA SER A 512 24.25 12.98 11.15
C SER A 512 24.23 14.03 12.26
N SER A 513 24.14 15.28 11.86
CA SER A 513 23.84 16.38 12.75
C SER A 513 22.90 17.38 12.10
N PHE A 514 22.09 18.03 12.92
CA PHE A 514 21.20 19.11 12.47
C PHE A 514 21.12 20.21 13.52
N THR A 515 20.69 21.37 13.11
CA THR A 515 20.53 22.52 14.00
C THR A 515 19.05 22.91 14.12
N ARG A 516 18.60 23.13 15.34
CA ARG A 516 17.31 23.70 15.65
C ARG A 516 17.52 24.98 16.47
N GLY A 517 17.19 26.13 15.88
CA GLY A 517 17.54 27.40 16.49
C GLY A 517 19.07 27.53 16.73
N ASN A 518 19.46 27.68 17.98
CA ASN A 518 20.86 27.72 18.38
C ASN A 518 21.36 26.43 19.06
N THR A 519 20.62 25.35 18.91
CA THR A 519 20.96 24.03 19.46
C THR A 519 21.41 23.08 18.37
N ARG A 520 22.59 22.51 18.51
CA ARG A 520 23.14 21.49 17.61
C ARG A 520 22.86 20.10 18.16
N PHE A 521 22.18 19.28 17.39
CA PHE A 521 21.96 17.86 17.65
C PHE A 521 22.96 17.04 16.85
N VAL A 522 23.64 16.10 17.52
CA VAL A 522 24.54 15.12 16.91
C VAL A 522 23.92 13.75 17.14
N LEU A 523 23.62 13.05 16.05
CA LEU A 523 22.93 11.76 16.03
C LEU A 523 23.92 10.67 15.64
N LEU A 524 24.08 9.63 16.45
CA LEU A 524 25.01 8.54 16.20
C LEU A 524 24.26 7.20 16.10
N ASP A 525 24.65 6.41 15.11
CA ASP A 525 24.15 5.05 14.89
C ASP A 525 25.18 4.05 15.45
N CYS A 526 24.88 3.45 16.58
CA CYS A 526 25.77 2.53 17.27
C CYS A 526 25.91 1.16 16.56
N GLY A 527 25.03 0.85 15.61
CA GLY A 527 24.95 -0.49 15.03
C GLY A 527 24.49 -1.53 16.04
N GLU A 528 25.14 -2.67 16.07
CA GLU A 528 24.79 -3.81 16.92
C GLU A 528 25.54 -3.79 18.27
N ASP A 529 24.93 -4.37 19.29
CA ASP A 529 25.46 -4.58 20.65
C ASP A 529 26.41 -5.80 20.76
N LYS A 530 26.64 -6.49 19.65
CA LYS A 530 27.50 -7.66 19.54
C LYS A 530 28.63 -7.45 18.53
N PRO A 531 29.76 -8.17 18.67
CA PRO A 531 30.84 -8.08 17.69
C PRO A 531 30.44 -8.62 16.32
N ASP A 532 31.00 -8.03 15.25
CA ASP A 532 30.73 -8.45 13.86
C ASP A 532 31.11 -9.91 13.61
N SER A 533 32.05 -10.44 14.38
CA SER A 533 32.51 -11.84 14.31
C SER A 533 31.52 -12.86 14.92
N ILE A 534 30.41 -12.41 15.53
CA ILE A 534 29.47 -13.35 16.15
C ILE A 534 28.83 -14.26 15.08
N PRO A 535 28.82 -15.60 15.27
CA PRO A 535 28.35 -16.54 14.25
C PRO A 535 26.90 -16.36 13.79
N VAL A 536 26.05 -15.77 14.63
CA VAL A 536 24.61 -15.59 14.33
C VAL A 536 24.37 -14.68 13.13
N TYR A 537 25.32 -13.81 12.76
CA TYR A 537 25.20 -12.89 11.61
C TYR A 537 25.93 -13.41 10.37
N ALA A 538 26.59 -14.57 10.45
CA ALA A 538 27.25 -15.23 9.31
C ALA A 538 28.20 -14.31 8.51
N GLY A 539 28.79 -13.30 9.13
CA GLY A 539 29.69 -12.34 8.48
C GLY A 539 29.01 -11.31 7.59
N LEU A 540 27.68 -11.11 7.74
CA LEU A 540 26.90 -10.18 6.90
C LEU A 540 26.89 -8.74 7.43
N ASN A 541 27.56 -8.46 8.57
CA ASN A 541 27.62 -7.15 9.20
C ASN A 541 29.08 -6.65 9.28
N ASP A 542 29.25 -5.34 9.16
CA ASP A 542 30.52 -4.62 9.39
C ASP A 542 30.21 -3.29 10.12
N PHE A 543 29.77 -3.42 11.37
CA PHE A 543 29.50 -2.26 12.22
C PHE A 543 30.77 -1.63 12.76
N THR A 544 31.88 -2.36 12.75
CA THR A 544 33.20 -1.80 13.08
C THR A 544 33.56 -0.68 12.09
N GLN A 545 33.43 -0.93 10.77
CA GLN A 545 33.70 0.11 9.78
C GLN A 545 32.69 1.26 9.90
N LEU A 546 31.39 1.00 10.12
CA LEU A 546 30.38 2.03 10.35
C LEU A 546 30.77 2.95 11.52
N ARG A 547 31.31 2.41 12.61
CA ARG A 547 31.76 3.19 13.77
C ARG A 547 33.01 4.00 13.46
N LEU A 548 33.95 3.48 12.67
CA LEU A 548 35.14 4.21 12.21
C LEU A 548 34.76 5.37 11.28
N ASP A 549 33.82 5.17 10.37
CA ASP A 549 33.29 6.24 9.51
C ASP A 549 32.67 7.37 10.35
N GLN A 550 32.00 7.01 11.45
CA GLN A 550 31.41 7.97 12.38
C GLN A 550 32.48 8.66 13.24
N LEU A 551 33.59 7.99 13.56
CA LEU A 551 34.73 8.65 14.22
C LEU A 551 35.25 9.79 13.34
N ASP A 552 35.38 9.57 12.04
CA ASP A 552 35.82 10.62 11.11
C ASP A 552 34.77 11.73 10.93
N PHE A 553 33.47 11.36 10.91
CA PHE A 553 32.40 12.35 10.98
C PHE A 553 32.50 13.20 12.26
N LEU A 554 32.66 12.59 13.44
CA LEU A 554 32.75 13.28 14.71
C LEU A 554 33.95 14.25 14.76
N LYS A 555 35.15 13.81 14.28
CA LYS A 555 36.32 14.69 14.20
C LYS A 555 36.07 15.93 13.34
N LYS A 556 35.27 15.80 12.25
CA LYS A 556 34.87 16.91 11.38
C LYS A 556 33.78 17.77 12.04
N GLU A 557 32.77 17.12 12.60
CA GLU A 557 31.62 17.80 13.23
C GLU A 557 32.05 18.69 14.41
N LEU A 558 32.87 18.16 15.32
CA LEU A 558 33.38 18.95 16.47
C LEU A 558 34.20 20.17 16.07
N LYS A 559 34.75 20.19 14.85
CA LYS A 559 35.48 21.31 14.28
C LYS A 559 34.62 22.23 13.41
N SER A 560 33.42 21.83 13.07
CA SER A 560 32.53 22.57 12.17
C SER A 560 32.16 23.93 12.76
N LYS A 561 31.79 24.86 11.86
CA LYS A 561 31.32 26.20 12.26
C LYS A 561 29.99 26.06 13.02
N GLU A 562 29.13 25.20 12.55
CA GLU A 562 27.78 24.94 13.11
C GLU A 562 27.89 24.41 14.55
N PHE A 563 28.78 23.45 14.81
CA PHE A 563 28.99 22.92 16.15
C PHE A 563 29.59 23.97 17.07
N LYS A 564 30.60 24.70 16.62
CA LYS A 564 31.32 25.72 17.44
C LYS A 564 30.41 26.91 17.77
N SER A 565 29.63 27.37 16.82
CA SER A 565 28.74 28.53 17.00
C SER A 565 27.44 28.21 17.75
N ALA A 566 27.07 26.93 17.85
CA ALA A 566 25.90 26.54 18.60
C ALA A 566 26.04 26.89 20.09
N LYS A 567 25.00 27.49 20.67
CA LYS A 567 24.96 27.78 22.11
C LYS A 567 24.79 26.49 22.93
N ASN A 568 23.92 25.60 22.40
CA ASN A 568 23.64 24.33 23.03
C ASN A 568 23.99 23.16 22.10
N ARG A 569 24.34 22.01 22.68
CA ARG A 569 24.69 20.79 21.97
C ARG A 569 24.13 19.57 22.66
N VAL A 570 23.42 18.74 21.91
CA VAL A 570 22.79 17.50 22.39
C VAL A 570 23.37 16.35 21.59
N LEU A 571 23.90 15.35 22.28
CA LEU A 571 24.34 14.09 21.68
C LEU A 571 23.22 13.08 21.84
N ILE A 572 22.86 12.37 20.77
CA ILE A 572 21.84 11.31 20.81
C ILE A 572 22.40 10.05 20.18
N SER A 573 22.29 8.95 20.88
CA SER A 573 22.61 7.60 20.40
C SER A 573 21.66 6.60 21.03
N HIS A 574 21.44 5.45 20.40
CA HIS A 574 20.64 4.41 21.03
C HIS A 574 21.44 3.71 22.14
N ILE A 575 22.54 3.05 21.80
CA ILE A 575 23.43 2.44 22.79
C ILE A 575 24.25 3.55 23.50
N PRO A 576 24.33 3.55 24.83
CA PRO A 576 25.08 4.56 25.56
C PRO A 576 26.58 4.52 25.22
N VAL A 577 27.17 5.67 24.88
CA VAL A 577 28.63 5.80 24.74
C VAL A 577 29.32 5.87 26.11
N PHE A 578 28.62 6.42 27.09
CA PHE A 578 29.08 6.55 28.47
C PHE A 578 28.03 6.02 29.44
N GLY A 579 28.43 5.35 30.50
CA GLY A 579 27.52 4.72 31.47
C GLY A 579 26.89 3.40 31.01
N ASP A 580 27.43 2.80 29.95
CA ASP A 580 27.01 1.49 29.48
C ASP A 580 27.49 0.39 30.44
N PRO A 581 26.64 -0.48 30.96
CA PRO A 581 27.03 -1.58 31.86
C PRO A 581 27.61 -2.79 31.14
N GLU A 582 27.47 -2.89 29.81
CA GLU A 582 27.87 -4.07 29.03
C GLU A 582 29.38 -4.23 28.94
N ARG A 583 29.86 -5.47 28.64
CA ARG A 583 31.27 -5.75 28.45
C ARG A 583 31.79 -5.30 27.08
N TYR A 584 31.00 -5.49 26.04
CA TYR A 584 31.35 -5.08 24.69
C TYR A 584 30.89 -3.64 24.45
N LYS A 585 31.81 -2.69 24.42
CA LYS A 585 31.56 -1.25 24.38
C LYS A 585 32.27 -0.56 23.21
N PRO A 586 32.06 -1.01 21.95
CA PRO A 586 32.81 -0.47 20.82
C PRO A 586 32.60 1.03 20.60
N CYS A 587 31.41 1.55 20.91
CA CYS A 587 31.11 2.98 20.81
C CYS A 587 31.94 3.80 21.82
N ALA A 588 32.06 3.32 23.06
CA ALA A 588 32.88 3.96 24.09
C ALA A 588 34.38 3.91 23.73
N GLU A 589 34.85 2.79 23.21
CA GLU A 589 36.24 2.58 22.82
C GLU A 589 36.64 3.47 21.63
N ILE A 590 35.80 3.53 20.59
CA ILE A 590 36.08 4.24 19.33
C ILE A 590 35.81 5.74 19.46
N TRP A 591 34.65 6.12 20.01
CA TRP A 591 34.21 7.53 20.05
C TRP A 591 34.49 8.24 21.37
N GLY A 592 34.56 7.49 22.47
CA GLY A 592 34.81 8.05 23.81
C GLY A 592 36.00 9.00 23.90
N PRO A 593 37.19 8.67 23.34
CA PRO A 593 38.35 9.56 23.37
C PRO A 593 38.11 10.94 22.77
N VAL A 594 37.27 11.07 21.72
CA VAL A 594 36.96 12.36 21.09
C VAL A 594 35.73 13.05 21.72
N LEU A 595 34.80 12.28 22.28
CA LEU A 595 33.55 12.82 22.83
C LEU A 595 33.67 13.26 24.29
N LYS A 596 34.46 12.57 25.14
CA LYS A 596 34.47 12.81 26.59
C LYS A 596 34.79 14.26 26.99
N GLY A 597 35.59 14.97 26.17
CA GLY A 597 36.00 16.37 26.40
C GLY A 597 35.14 17.38 25.62
N ALA A 598 34.22 16.94 24.77
CA ALA A 598 33.43 17.83 23.93
C ALA A 598 32.39 18.60 24.76
N PRO A 599 32.01 19.82 24.37
CA PRO A 599 31.16 20.70 25.14
C PRO A 599 29.68 20.42 24.87
N PHE A 600 29.21 19.18 25.09
CA PHE A 600 27.81 18.85 25.07
C PHE A 600 27.10 19.29 26.36
N ASN A 601 25.84 19.70 26.25
CA ASN A 601 25.00 19.97 27.43
C ASN A 601 24.46 18.67 28.02
N ILE A 602 24.23 17.66 27.18
CA ILE A 602 23.73 16.35 27.58
C ILE A 602 23.98 15.31 26.46
N ALA A 603 24.19 14.06 26.85
CA ALA A 603 23.99 12.90 26.01
C ALA A 603 22.68 12.18 26.40
N VAL A 604 21.85 11.81 25.41
CA VAL A 604 20.64 11.03 25.62
C VAL A 604 20.81 9.70 24.89
N ALA A 605 20.72 8.63 25.67
CA ALA A 605 20.84 7.26 25.20
C ALA A 605 19.63 6.40 25.68
N ALA A 606 19.66 5.10 25.38
CA ALA A 606 18.58 4.16 25.60
C ALA A 606 19.11 2.73 25.83
N HIS A 607 18.53 1.69 25.18
CA HIS A 607 19.05 0.33 25.06
C HIS A 607 19.02 -0.54 26.31
N THR A 608 19.43 -0.02 27.47
CA THR A 608 19.61 -0.84 28.68
C THR A 608 18.28 -1.21 29.37
N HIS A 609 17.15 -0.70 28.88
CA HIS A 609 15.81 -0.82 29.47
C HIS A 609 15.71 -0.37 30.93
N SER A 610 16.74 0.29 31.43
CA SER A 610 16.83 0.76 32.82
C SER A 610 17.15 2.26 32.85
N ALA A 611 16.13 3.05 33.12
CA ALA A 611 16.28 4.50 33.16
C ALA A 611 17.28 4.92 34.23
N LYS A 612 18.32 5.67 33.83
CA LYS A 612 19.37 6.19 34.72
C LYS A 612 19.79 7.58 34.28
N PHE A 613 20.07 8.40 35.27
CA PHE A 613 20.71 9.69 35.06
C PHE A 613 22.09 9.70 35.70
N TYR A 614 23.09 9.98 34.92
CA TYR A 614 24.47 10.13 35.39
C TYR A 614 24.86 11.60 35.33
N PRO A 615 25.27 12.19 36.44
CA PRO A 615 25.85 13.53 36.42
C PRO A 615 27.16 13.53 35.64
N GLN A 616 27.70 14.73 35.37
CA GLN A 616 29.02 14.93 34.77
C GLN A 616 30.08 14.08 35.49
N GLY A 617 30.96 13.40 34.73
CA GLY A 617 32.08 12.61 35.26
C GLY A 617 31.99 11.10 35.02
N ILE A 618 30.85 10.56 34.65
CA ILE A 618 30.74 9.11 34.30
C ILE A 618 31.71 8.79 33.13
N ASP A 619 32.53 7.74 33.26
CA ASP A 619 33.53 7.33 32.29
C ASP A 619 34.49 8.49 31.84
N GLY A 620 34.61 9.52 32.65
CA GLY A 620 35.45 10.72 32.42
C GLY A 620 34.83 11.73 31.46
N CYS A 621 33.53 11.64 31.10
CA CYS A 621 32.87 12.63 30.25
C CYS A 621 32.54 13.91 31.01
N LYS A 622 32.61 15.07 30.32
CA LYS A 622 32.39 16.39 30.89
C LYS A 622 30.95 16.90 30.86
N PHE A 623 30.03 16.07 30.53
CA PHE A 623 28.59 16.38 30.43
C PHE A 623 27.72 15.27 31.05
N PRO A 624 26.51 15.56 31.48
CA PRO A 624 25.60 14.55 32.01
C PRO A 624 25.13 13.60 30.93
N VAL A 625 24.75 12.37 31.34
CA VAL A 625 24.21 11.32 30.47
C VAL A 625 22.87 10.83 31.01
N LEU A 626 21.85 10.85 30.16
CA LEU A 626 20.57 10.22 30.42
C LEU A 626 20.49 8.91 29.63
N VAL A 627 20.16 7.83 30.28
CA VAL A 627 19.76 6.56 29.65
C VAL A 627 18.25 6.39 29.87
N GLY A 628 17.50 6.21 28.79
CA GLY A 628 16.05 6.00 28.80
C GLY A 628 15.65 4.62 29.31
N GLY A 629 14.40 4.47 29.63
CA GLY A 629 13.81 3.19 30.10
C GLY A 629 13.30 2.31 28.96
N GLY A 630 12.87 1.11 29.28
CA GLY A 630 12.48 0.06 28.33
C GLY A 630 10.98 -0.08 28.04
N PRO A 631 10.54 -1.16 27.37
CA PRO A 631 9.23 -1.29 26.74
C PRO A 631 8.13 -1.76 27.72
N SER A 632 8.08 -1.24 28.94
CA SER A 632 7.02 -1.60 29.88
C SER A 632 6.43 -0.37 30.58
N PHE A 633 5.21 -0.48 31.08
CA PHE A 633 4.58 0.59 31.88
C PHE A 633 5.42 1.03 33.08
N LYS A 634 6.17 0.10 33.66
CA LYS A 634 6.97 0.33 34.87
C LYS A 634 8.34 0.93 34.58
N SER A 635 8.98 0.50 33.50
CA SER A 635 10.33 0.93 33.13
C SER A 635 10.35 2.04 32.07
N GLY A 636 9.28 2.22 31.31
CA GLY A 636 9.22 3.15 30.20
C GLY A 636 9.35 4.61 30.61
N THR A 637 10.08 5.37 29.81
CA THR A 637 10.28 6.81 29.97
C THR A 637 10.08 7.56 28.68
N VAL A 638 9.69 8.83 28.80
CA VAL A 638 9.68 9.80 27.69
C VAL A 638 10.54 11.00 28.12
N THR A 639 11.46 11.38 27.25
CA THR A 639 12.32 12.55 27.50
C THR A 639 11.78 13.74 26.74
N VAL A 640 11.62 14.86 27.41
CA VAL A 640 11.24 16.15 26.84
C VAL A 640 12.42 17.10 26.99
N ILE A 641 12.93 17.61 25.87
CA ILE A 641 13.97 18.65 25.85
C ILE A 641 13.32 19.95 25.37
N THR A 642 13.41 20.98 26.17
CA THR A 642 12.90 22.32 25.82
C THR A 642 14.05 23.32 25.76
N CYS A 643 14.11 24.09 24.69
CA CYS A 643 14.93 25.29 24.55
C CYS A 643 14.02 26.50 24.70
N LYS A 644 14.26 27.31 25.72
CA LYS A 644 13.53 28.56 25.93
C LYS A 644 14.52 29.71 26.20
N ASP A 645 14.39 30.79 25.48
CA ASP A 645 15.32 31.94 25.54
C ASP A 645 16.79 31.51 25.38
N GLY A 646 17.02 30.46 24.55
CA GLY A 646 18.32 29.89 24.29
C GLY A 646 18.91 29.07 25.44
N LYS A 647 18.14 28.70 26.45
CA LYS A 647 18.53 27.81 27.56
C LYS A 647 17.85 26.46 27.39
N LEU A 648 18.59 25.39 27.56
CA LEU A 648 18.03 24.02 27.53
C LEU A 648 17.59 23.59 28.93
N SER A 649 16.46 22.93 28.96
CA SER A 649 15.99 22.14 30.09
C SER A 649 15.55 20.75 29.64
N MET A 650 15.56 19.81 30.57
CA MET A 650 15.14 18.44 30.34
C MET A 650 14.12 18.01 31.40
N LYS A 651 13.10 17.32 30.95
CA LYS A 651 12.12 16.63 31.81
C LYS A 651 11.98 15.19 31.36
N VAL A 652 12.18 14.25 32.27
CA VAL A 652 11.90 12.83 32.03
C VAL A 652 10.60 12.46 32.72
N LEU A 653 9.66 11.93 31.94
CA LEU A 653 8.35 11.51 32.36
C LEU A 653 8.30 9.98 32.42
N SER A 654 7.67 9.45 33.46
CA SER A 654 7.51 8.01 33.67
C SER A 654 6.36 7.75 34.65
N SER A 655 5.79 6.57 34.62
CA SER A 655 4.88 6.10 35.68
C SER A 655 5.61 5.86 37.01
N ASN A 656 6.88 5.50 36.95
CA ASN A 656 7.72 5.29 38.12
C ASN A 656 8.28 6.64 38.63
N PRO A 657 7.92 7.10 39.84
CA PRO A 657 8.43 8.37 40.39
C PRO A 657 9.97 8.41 40.49
N LYS A 658 10.63 7.27 40.71
CA LYS A 658 12.10 7.18 40.85
C LYS A 658 12.86 7.45 39.57
N THR A 659 12.19 7.43 38.42
CA THR A 659 12.75 7.68 37.08
C THR A 659 12.19 8.97 36.47
N ARG A 660 11.74 9.91 37.30
CA ARG A 660 11.31 11.25 36.90
C ARG A 660 12.40 12.25 37.26
N TRP A 661 12.83 13.02 36.27
CA TRP A 661 13.82 14.07 36.47
C TRP A 661 13.37 15.37 35.80
N THR A 662 13.74 16.49 36.40
CA THR A 662 13.58 17.83 35.80
C THR A 662 14.84 18.63 36.13
N MET A 663 15.48 19.20 35.12
CA MET A 663 16.70 19.94 35.30
C MET A 663 16.97 20.94 34.19
N ASP A 664 17.69 22.00 34.51
CA ASP A 664 18.30 22.89 33.54
C ASP A 664 19.67 22.32 33.09
N LEU A 665 19.89 22.34 31.80
CA LEU A 665 21.11 21.84 31.18
C LEU A 665 22.04 23.03 30.92
N LYS A 666 23.17 23.02 31.60
CA LYS A 666 24.17 24.09 31.51
C LYS A 666 25.19 23.85 30.41
#